data_829aa18723e5ffc1283e464649977248
#
_entry.id   829aa18723e5ffc1283e464649977248
#
_cell.length_a   1.000
_cell.length_b   1.000
_cell.length_c   1.000
_cell.angle_alpha   90.00
_cell.angle_beta   90.00
_cell.angle_gamma   90.00
#
_symmetry.space_group_name_H-M   'P 1'
#
loop_
_entity.id
_entity.type
_entity.pdbx_description
1 polymer ?
#
loop_
_entity_poly.entity_id
_entity_poly.type
_entity_poly.pdbx_seq_one_letter_code
_entity_poly.pdbx_strand_id
1 'polypeptide(L)'
;MNISYISFSSQKYSLGCLHIHAVDACLGGVNLMDMNALFNSRKVQWFAVMLLAAGAVLITNTLLPSTPRGTVPVVSKDVPYVQTPDMQPVDNGKPLETSTPLSYRIAEYHMNVAYTPETRQLQGQQTLTWENPGSVPVQEMYLHLYPNAFASKKTTFMRESGGKLREDEAKEESTGSMELLSVKSDAGDDLSKRMSFVQPDDGNKDDHTLLKIPLTKPVGPGESVTIRTEFLVKLPAAFARMGYVGDFVMAGQWFPKVAAYERKGTRGRAEPGWNLHQYHGNSEFYADFGMYDVKIQVPANYTVAATGFPVKPAVTDKGTKTYQFYAEDVHDFAWSASPHFVYVEEPFSTPQIPGVKIKLYLDPNHQDLKDRYMYAAKKALSRYSQWYGTYPYSTLSIVVPPPGGNGAGGMEYPTLVTAWGASDKDPDLELERVVVHEIGHQFFYGLVASNEFEEAWLDEGFTSYAEDKVMEAEYGEVPNLPVESSYITSPNGLQKEAWAYTGHDQYAENVYTRGKLVLKAIEAQVGIKTMDRIMKSYFQKWQFKHPSTKDFQQVVEEITKTDWGDFFNQYVYGNLMMDYSVESVHVQPQGTKGSETYESTIRIVKMGGNSPEVPIQFHFTDGTTLDKTWDGKEGSIEFKLTHASPVDWVRIDPKYTLILENKHINNFYQTQLNPKWQIRWNLGIVQFLQAIFGSVAW
;
A
#
# COMPACT_ATOMS: atom_id res chain seq x y z
N MET A 1 20.88 -4.14 5.55
CA MET A 1 21.08 -5.19 4.54
C MET A 1 19.94 -5.02 3.57
N ASN A 2 20.21 -4.48 2.38
CA ASN A 2 19.18 -4.20 1.38
C ASN A 2 18.67 -5.52 0.81
N ILE A 3 17.41 -5.82 1.03
CA ILE A 3 16.67 -6.81 0.25
C ILE A 3 15.90 -6.00 -0.79
N SER A 4 16.59 -5.73 -1.89
CA SER A 4 15.95 -5.28 -3.12
C SER A 4 15.07 -6.42 -3.62
N TYR A 5 13.86 -6.12 -4.05
CA TYR A 5 13.07 -7.03 -4.87
C TYR A 5 13.92 -7.41 -6.09
N ILE A 6 14.42 -8.65 -6.09
CA ILE A 6 15.17 -9.17 -7.21
C ILE A 6 14.16 -9.62 -8.25
N SER A 7 14.00 -8.83 -9.28
CA SER A 7 13.35 -9.27 -10.50
C SER A 7 14.27 -10.30 -11.18
N PHE A 8 13.86 -11.54 -11.21
CA PHE A 8 14.56 -12.57 -11.97
C PHE A 8 14.18 -12.46 -13.44
N SER A 9 14.99 -11.77 -14.23
CA SER A 9 14.92 -11.91 -15.67
C SER A 9 15.48 -13.30 -16.04
N SER A 10 14.63 -14.17 -16.56
CA SER A 10 15.02 -15.49 -17.07
C SER A 10 15.71 -15.35 -18.43
N GLN A 11 17.03 -15.15 -18.45
CA GLN A 11 17.79 -15.41 -19.66
C GLN A 11 17.96 -16.93 -19.84
N LYS A 12 17.36 -17.46 -20.88
CA LYS A 12 17.58 -18.83 -21.37
C LYS A 12 19.02 -18.98 -21.81
N TYR A 13 19.83 -19.64 -21.03
CA TYR A 13 21.11 -20.19 -21.53
C TYR A 13 20.92 -21.64 -21.98
N SER A 14 21.18 -21.89 -23.26
CA SER A 14 21.30 -23.23 -23.82
C SER A 14 22.46 -23.95 -23.18
N LEU A 15 22.24 -25.09 -22.56
CA LEU A 15 23.29 -25.99 -22.10
C LEU A 15 23.98 -26.60 -23.30
N GLY A 16 25.15 -26.03 -23.64
CA GLY A 16 26.16 -26.68 -24.46
C GLY A 16 27.11 -27.45 -23.55
N CYS A 17 27.35 -28.70 -23.86
CA CYS A 17 28.30 -29.60 -23.20
C CYS A 17 29.64 -28.92 -22.92
N LEU A 18 30.02 -28.78 -21.65
CA LEU A 18 31.39 -28.52 -21.25
C LEU A 18 31.91 -29.70 -20.46
N HIS A 19 32.94 -30.33 -21.05
CA HIS A 19 33.67 -31.49 -20.57
C HIS A 19 34.31 -31.23 -19.21
N ILE A 20 34.21 -32.24 -18.35
CA ILE A 20 34.88 -32.39 -17.06
C ILE A 20 36.38 -32.62 -17.34
N HIS A 21 37.17 -31.54 -17.27
CA HIS A 21 38.63 -31.61 -17.22
C HIS A 21 39.26 -30.47 -16.39
N ALA A 22 38.68 -30.12 -15.25
CA ALA A 22 39.24 -29.07 -14.39
C ALA A 22 39.30 -29.45 -12.89
N VAL A 23 39.17 -30.71 -12.52
CA VAL A 23 39.20 -31.12 -11.11
C VAL A 23 40.56 -31.68 -10.67
N ASP A 24 41.42 -32.11 -11.59
CA ASP A 24 42.71 -32.73 -11.23
C ASP A 24 43.89 -31.75 -11.04
N ALA A 25 43.70 -30.46 -11.27
CA ALA A 25 44.81 -29.49 -11.16
C ALA A 25 44.89 -28.72 -9.83
N CYS A 26 43.92 -28.90 -8.90
CA CYS A 26 43.89 -28.15 -7.63
C CYS A 26 44.16 -28.94 -6.34
N LEU A 27 44.52 -30.24 -6.43
CA LEU A 27 44.79 -31.04 -5.23
C LEU A 27 46.27 -31.41 -5.04
N GLY A 28 47.18 -30.75 -5.69
CA GLY A 28 48.63 -30.91 -5.49
C GLY A 28 49.17 -29.95 -4.44
N GLY A 29 49.25 -30.40 -3.17
CA GLY A 29 50.14 -29.82 -2.17
C GLY A 29 49.58 -28.77 -1.21
N VAL A 30 48.56 -29.10 -0.45
CA VAL A 30 48.18 -28.31 0.74
C VAL A 30 48.39 -29.11 2.02
N ASN A 31 49.30 -28.61 2.87
CA ASN A 31 49.60 -29.18 4.18
C ASN A 31 48.43 -29.04 5.12
N LEU A 32 48.10 -30.05 5.93
CA LEU A 32 46.97 -30.12 6.87
C LEU A 32 46.94 -29.02 7.95
N MET A 33 47.99 -28.20 8.06
CA MET A 33 48.01 -27.07 9.03
C MET A 33 47.33 -25.79 8.54
N ASP A 34 47.04 -25.66 7.24
CA ASP A 34 46.44 -24.43 6.69
C ASP A 34 44.91 -24.47 6.51
N MET A 35 44.28 -25.62 6.79
CA MET A 35 42.82 -25.78 6.64
C MET A 35 42.01 -24.90 7.61
N ASN A 36 42.48 -24.67 8.84
CA ASN A 36 41.78 -23.83 9.80
C ASN A 36 41.80 -22.33 9.44
N ALA A 37 42.81 -21.88 8.70
CA ALA A 37 42.90 -20.51 8.21
C ALA A 37 41.98 -20.27 7.00
N LEU A 38 41.76 -21.30 6.18
CA LEU A 38 40.85 -21.22 5.02
C LEU A 38 39.40 -21.13 5.45
N PHE A 39 38.96 -21.88 6.49
CA PHE A 39 37.61 -21.86 6.99
C PHE A 39 37.25 -20.58 7.76
N ASN A 40 38.20 -19.80 8.22
CA ASN A 40 38.01 -18.53 8.89
C ASN A 40 37.94 -17.32 7.95
N SER A 41 38.12 -17.49 6.64
CA SER A 41 37.97 -16.39 5.70
C SER A 41 36.50 -16.11 5.39
N ARG A 42 36.06 -14.86 5.57
CA ARG A 42 34.68 -14.42 5.25
C ARG A 42 34.24 -14.83 3.82
N LYS A 43 35.12 -14.90 2.86
CA LYS A 43 34.82 -15.29 1.49
C LYS A 43 34.47 -16.77 1.34
N VAL A 44 35.10 -17.67 2.08
CA VAL A 44 34.76 -19.10 2.06
C VAL A 44 33.46 -19.37 2.80
N GLN A 45 33.22 -18.64 3.88
CA GLN A 45 31.91 -18.69 4.60
C GLN A 45 30.75 -18.24 3.70
N TRP A 46 30.94 -17.16 2.94
CA TRP A 46 29.95 -16.69 1.97
C TRP A 46 29.72 -17.67 0.81
N PHE A 47 30.77 -18.31 0.31
CA PHE A 47 30.64 -19.29 -0.76
C PHE A 47 29.94 -20.57 -0.31
N ALA A 48 30.14 -21.00 0.93
CA ALA A 48 29.41 -22.12 1.54
C ALA A 48 27.94 -21.80 1.75
N VAL A 49 27.59 -20.55 2.19
CA VAL A 49 26.23 -20.08 2.35
C VAL A 49 25.51 -20.01 0.99
N MET A 50 26.16 -19.54 -0.06
CA MET A 50 25.58 -19.49 -1.41
C MET A 50 25.31 -20.89 -1.98
N LEU A 51 26.20 -21.84 -1.77
CA LEU A 51 26.01 -23.23 -2.21
C LEU A 51 24.85 -23.93 -1.44
N LEU A 52 24.68 -23.62 -0.16
CA LEU A 52 23.60 -24.15 0.66
C LEU A 52 22.25 -23.53 0.29
N ALA A 53 22.22 -22.23 -0.03
CA ALA A 53 21.01 -21.56 -0.51
C ALA A 53 20.58 -22.10 -1.88
N ALA A 54 21.51 -22.30 -2.81
CA ALA A 54 21.23 -22.92 -4.10
C ALA A 54 20.74 -24.38 -3.98
N GLY A 55 21.27 -25.13 -3.00
CA GLY A 55 20.80 -26.49 -2.69
C GLY A 55 19.39 -26.53 -2.12
N ALA A 56 19.04 -25.57 -1.26
CA ALA A 56 17.69 -25.46 -0.67
C ALA A 56 16.64 -25.11 -1.74
N VAL A 57 16.94 -24.20 -2.65
CA VAL A 57 16.08 -23.83 -3.78
C VAL A 57 15.84 -25.01 -4.73
N LEU A 58 16.84 -25.84 -4.98
CA LEU A 58 16.70 -27.06 -5.79
C LEU A 58 15.83 -28.13 -5.12
N ILE A 59 15.90 -28.25 -3.79
CA ILE A 59 15.10 -29.24 -3.03
C ILE A 59 13.64 -28.81 -2.94
N THR A 60 13.35 -27.51 -2.77
CA THR A 60 11.97 -27.01 -2.72
C THR A 60 11.27 -27.14 -4.07
N ASN A 61 11.98 -26.94 -5.18
CA ASN A 61 11.39 -27.11 -6.52
C ASN A 61 11.12 -28.58 -6.94
N THR A 62 11.73 -29.55 -6.25
CA THR A 62 11.52 -30.98 -6.57
C THR A 62 10.55 -31.71 -5.66
N LEU A 63 10.14 -31.10 -4.54
CA LEU A 63 9.28 -31.74 -3.52
C LEU A 63 7.86 -31.16 -3.40
N LEU A 64 7.59 -30.05 -4.03
CA LEU A 64 6.23 -29.52 -4.10
C LEU A 64 5.51 -30.07 -5.33
N PRO A 65 4.32 -30.68 -5.20
CA PRO A 65 3.51 -31.02 -6.35
C PRO A 65 3.20 -29.73 -7.12
N SER A 66 3.57 -29.69 -8.39
CA SER A 66 3.19 -28.62 -9.30
C SER A 66 1.67 -28.53 -9.35
N THR A 67 1.11 -27.51 -8.68
CA THR A 67 -0.26 -27.11 -8.96
C THR A 67 -0.34 -26.74 -10.44
N PRO A 68 -1.35 -27.19 -11.18
CA PRO A 68 -1.50 -26.76 -12.56
C PRO A 68 -1.60 -25.24 -12.56
N ARG A 69 -0.65 -24.55 -13.22
CA ARG A 69 -0.75 -23.12 -13.51
C ARG A 69 -2.06 -22.91 -14.24
N GLY A 70 -2.97 -22.20 -13.61
CA GLY A 70 -4.18 -21.74 -14.28
C GLY A 70 -3.74 -21.04 -15.56
N THR A 71 -4.31 -21.44 -16.67
CA THR A 71 -4.16 -20.74 -17.94
C THR A 71 -4.63 -19.31 -17.69
N VAL A 72 -3.75 -18.33 -17.86
CA VAL A 72 -4.12 -16.92 -17.89
C VAL A 72 -5.33 -16.80 -18.83
N PRO A 73 -6.46 -16.23 -18.39
CA PRO A 73 -7.60 -16.09 -19.26
C PRO A 73 -7.16 -15.27 -20.47
N VAL A 74 -7.18 -15.89 -21.64
CA VAL A 74 -7.04 -15.15 -22.89
C VAL A 74 -8.16 -14.14 -22.87
N VAL A 75 -7.84 -12.84 -22.89
CA VAL A 75 -8.84 -11.77 -22.95
C VAL A 75 -9.76 -12.07 -24.11
N SER A 76 -10.96 -12.57 -23.79
CA SER A 76 -11.98 -12.80 -24.80
C SER A 76 -12.35 -11.45 -25.39
N LYS A 77 -12.24 -11.30 -26.70
CA LYS A 77 -12.67 -10.10 -27.44
C LYS A 77 -14.18 -9.84 -27.32
N ASP A 78 -14.92 -10.71 -26.67
CA ASP A 78 -16.38 -10.68 -26.58
C ASP A 78 -16.87 -10.32 -25.17
N VAL A 79 -16.43 -9.19 -24.63
CA VAL A 79 -17.16 -8.54 -23.53
C VAL A 79 -18.34 -7.82 -24.17
N PRO A 80 -19.60 -8.14 -23.82
CA PRO A 80 -20.74 -7.46 -24.44
C PRO A 80 -20.66 -5.96 -24.15
N TYR A 81 -20.50 -5.21 -25.21
CA TYR A 81 -20.55 -3.74 -25.21
C TYR A 81 -21.98 -3.31 -24.89
N VAL A 82 -22.20 -2.80 -23.70
CA VAL A 82 -23.46 -2.12 -23.35
C VAL A 82 -23.28 -0.66 -23.78
N GLN A 83 -23.98 -0.26 -24.86
CA GLN A 83 -24.06 1.15 -25.24
C GLN A 83 -24.66 1.94 -24.08
N THR A 84 -23.85 2.84 -23.52
CA THR A 84 -24.36 3.88 -22.61
C THR A 84 -25.11 4.91 -23.45
N PRO A 85 -26.20 5.51 -22.91
CA PRO A 85 -26.78 6.69 -23.53
C PRO A 85 -25.71 7.76 -23.69
N ASP A 86 -25.62 8.37 -24.87
CA ASP A 86 -24.75 9.51 -25.12
C ASP A 86 -24.96 10.56 -24.05
N MET A 87 -24.02 10.66 -23.11
CA MET A 87 -23.95 11.80 -22.23
C MET A 87 -23.50 12.98 -23.09
N GLN A 88 -24.46 13.78 -23.56
CA GLN A 88 -24.19 15.01 -24.30
C GLN A 88 -23.27 15.89 -23.44
N PRO A 89 -22.19 16.46 -24.02
CA PRO A 89 -21.43 17.48 -23.32
C PRO A 89 -22.40 18.57 -22.91
N VAL A 90 -22.45 18.91 -21.63
CA VAL A 90 -23.26 20.05 -21.17
C VAL A 90 -22.62 21.31 -21.72
N ASP A 91 -23.11 21.74 -22.86
CA ASP A 91 -22.75 23.00 -23.47
C ASP A 91 -23.61 24.10 -22.83
N ASN A 92 -23.00 25.05 -22.12
CA ASN A 92 -23.59 26.38 -21.92
C ASN A 92 -22.81 27.30 -20.99
N GLY A 93 -21.57 26.99 -20.54
CA GLY A 93 -20.76 27.95 -19.74
C GLY A 93 -21.39 28.37 -18.41
N LYS A 94 -22.45 27.72 -17.98
CA LYS A 94 -22.94 27.80 -16.59
C LYS A 94 -22.20 26.77 -15.77
N PRO A 95 -21.86 27.08 -14.50
CA PRO A 95 -21.51 26.03 -13.54
C PRO A 95 -22.60 24.97 -13.61
N LEU A 96 -22.22 23.70 -13.74
CA LEU A 96 -23.18 22.59 -13.60
C LEU A 96 -23.95 22.85 -12.32
N GLU A 97 -25.29 22.88 -12.38
CA GLU A 97 -26.08 22.89 -11.16
C GLU A 97 -25.58 21.70 -10.36
N THR A 98 -24.91 22.01 -9.24
CA THR A 98 -24.25 21.02 -8.42
C THR A 98 -25.31 20.02 -8.00
N SER A 99 -25.10 18.74 -8.32
CA SER A 99 -25.84 17.64 -7.71
C SER A 99 -25.89 17.83 -6.18
N THR A 100 -26.86 17.25 -5.52
CA THR A 100 -26.89 17.27 -4.05
C THR A 100 -25.50 16.91 -3.51
N PRO A 101 -24.87 17.78 -2.69
CA PRO A 101 -23.52 17.53 -2.20
C PRO A 101 -23.43 16.17 -1.50
N LEU A 102 -22.42 15.40 -1.86
CA LEU A 102 -22.12 14.10 -1.24
C LEU A 102 -21.27 14.27 0.02
N SER A 103 -20.50 15.36 0.08
CA SER A 103 -19.65 15.75 1.20
C SER A 103 -20.03 17.14 1.74
N TYR A 104 -19.34 17.60 2.78
CA TYR A 104 -19.56 18.95 3.32
C TYR A 104 -19.00 20.06 2.44
N ARG A 105 -18.05 19.76 1.51
CA ARG A 105 -17.45 20.73 0.57
C ARG A 105 -16.99 22.02 1.25
N ILE A 106 -16.22 21.92 2.32
CA ILE A 106 -15.81 23.10 3.11
C ILE A 106 -14.73 23.95 2.45
N ALA A 107 -14.10 23.45 1.39
CA ALA A 107 -13.08 24.17 0.62
C ALA A 107 -13.51 24.29 -0.84
N GLU A 108 -13.41 25.53 -1.38
CA GLU A 108 -13.66 25.80 -2.80
C GLU A 108 -12.45 26.47 -3.41
N TYR A 109 -11.90 25.85 -4.46
CA TYR A 109 -10.71 26.29 -5.17
C TYR A 109 -11.03 26.73 -6.60
N HIS A 110 -10.69 27.97 -6.95
CA HIS A 110 -10.63 28.43 -8.32
C HIS A 110 -9.19 28.72 -8.66
N MET A 111 -8.62 27.98 -9.61
CA MET A 111 -7.20 28.04 -9.92
C MET A 111 -6.96 28.27 -11.42
N ASN A 112 -5.96 29.08 -11.72
CA ASN A 112 -5.37 29.20 -13.06
C ASN A 112 -3.88 28.88 -12.93
N VAL A 113 -3.37 27.95 -13.74
CA VAL A 113 -1.95 27.59 -13.77
C VAL A 113 -1.41 27.55 -15.18
N ALA A 114 -0.22 28.09 -15.39
CA ALA A 114 0.52 27.99 -16.63
C ALA A 114 1.83 27.22 -16.39
N TYR A 115 2.10 26.24 -17.25
CA TYR A 115 3.33 25.46 -17.26
C TYR A 115 4.31 25.98 -18.32
N THR A 116 5.55 26.25 -17.91
CA THR A 116 6.65 26.63 -18.79
C THR A 116 7.69 25.51 -18.82
N PRO A 117 7.76 24.71 -19.89
CA PRO A 117 8.67 23.55 -19.97
C PRO A 117 10.14 23.92 -19.86
N GLU A 118 10.54 25.07 -20.44
CA GLU A 118 11.94 25.51 -20.49
C GLU A 118 12.53 25.77 -19.11
N THR A 119 11.70 26.25 -18.18
CA THR A 119 12.12 26.56 -16.79
C THR A 119 11.63 25.51 -15.79
N ARG A 120 10.80 24.55 -16.24
CA ARG A 120 10.15 23.55 -15.37
C ARG A 120 9.33 24.21 -14.24
N GLN A 121 8.63 25.29 -14.57
CA GLN A 121 7.88 26.09 -13.60
C GLN A 121 6.39 26.06 -13.87
N LEU A 122 5.63 26.09 -12.76
CA LEU A 122 4.20 26.36 -12.74
C LEU A 122 3.99 27.74 -12.12
N GLN A 123 3.39 28.64 -12.88
CA GLN A 123 2.91 29.91 -12.34
C GLN A 123 1.41 29.82 -12.10
N GLY A 124 0.99 29.98 -10.85
CA GLY A 124 -0.39 29.77 -10.43
C GLY A 124 -1.02 30.99 -9.77
N GLN A 125 -2.34 31.11 -9.96
CA GLN A 125 -3.22 32.01 -9.22
C GLN A 125 -4.33 31.16 -8.61
N GLN A 126 -4.64 31.37 -7.35
CA GLN A 126 -5.65 30.64 -6.62
C GLN A 126 -6.57 31.59 -5.85
N THR A 127 -7.86 31.34 -5.90
CA THR A 127 -8.85 31.84 -4.96
C THR A 127 -9.35 30.65 -4.17
N LEU A 128 -9.07 30.62 -2.87
CA LEU A 128 -9.52 29.62 -1.92
C LEU A 128 -10.59 30.24 -1.03
N THR A 129 -11.78 29.69 -1.02
CA THR A 129 -12.83 29.98 -0.03
C THR A 129 -12.95 28.79 0.90
N TRP A 130 -12.80 29.03 2.21
CA TRP A 130 -12.91 28.01 3.25
C TRP A 130 -14.01 28.39 4.24
N GLU A 131 -14.90 27.45 4.51
CA GLU A 131 -15.94 27.56 5.52
C GLU A 131 -15.48 26.93 6.83
N ASN A 132 -15.67 27.63 7.97
CA ASN A 132 -15.37 27.05 9.27
C ASN A 132 -16.42 26.01 9.65
N PRO A 133 -16.11 24.71 9.58
CA PRO A 133 -17.06 23.64 9.91
C PRO A 133 -17.14 23.37 11.42
N GLY A 134 -16.30 24.06 12.22
CA GLY A 134 -16.21 23.86 13.66
C GLY A 134 -17.27 24.61 14.46
N SER A 135 -17.15 24.52 15.78
CA SER A 135 -18.05 25.15 16.74
C SER A 135 -17.46 26.40 17.42
N VAL A 136 -16.21 26.74 17.07
CA VAL A 136 -15.49 27.88 17.64
C VAL A 136 -14.93 28.78 16.55
N PRO A 137 -14.77 30.11 16.79
CA PRO A 137 -14.15 31.02 15.81
C PRO A 137 -12.69 30.63 15.54
N VAL A 138 -12.26 30.67 14.27
CA VAL A 138 -10.91 30.40 13.79
C VAL A 138 -10.19 31.71 13.50
N GLN A 139 -9.00 31.89 14.05
CA GLN A 139 -8.21 33.12 13.92
C GLN A 139 -7.05 33.01 12.93
N GLU A 140 -6.76 31.81 12.46
CA GLU A 140 -5.63 31.51 11.58
C GLU A 140 -5.94 30.35 10.66
N MET A 141 -5.38 30.39 9.45
CA MET A 141 -5.43 29.26 8.49
C MET A 141 -4.06 28.67 8.33
N TYR A 142 -4.03 27.43 7.87
CA TYR A 142 -2.81 26.71 7.55
C TYR A 142 -2.88 26.17 6.13
N LEU A 143 -1.77 26.34 5.40
CA LEU A 143 -1.62 25.84 4.05
C LEU A 143 -0.43 24.88 3.98
N HIS A 144 -0.62 23.73 3.36
CA HIS A 144 0.46 22.86 2.94
C HIS A 144 1.09 23.40 1.65
N LEU A 145 2.40 23.54 1.64
CA LEU A 145 3.23 23.89 0.50
C LEU A 145 4.16 22.69 0.20
N TYR A 146 3.57 21.57 -0.18
CA TYR A 146 4.27 20.29 -0.34
C TYR A 146 5.53 20.33 -1.23
N PRO A 147 5.61 21.13 -2.34
CA PRO A 147 6.82 21.22 -3.14
C PRO A 147 8.06 21.66 -2.37
N ASN A 148 7.88 22.34 -1.24
CA ASN A 148 9.00 22.75 -0.38
C ASN A 148 9.70 21.59 0.33
N ALA A 149 9.11 20.40 0.35
CA ALA A 149 9.77 19.17 0.81
C ALA A 149 11.04 18.85 0.01
N PHE A 150 11.09 19.28 -1.25
CA PHE A 150 12.20 19.05 -2.17
C PHE A 150 13.14 20.24 -2.27
N ALA A 151 13.00 21.28 -1.43
CA ALA A 151 13.77 22.52 -1.55
C ALA A 151 15.27 22.32 -1.20
N SER A 152 15.60 21.39 -0.33
CA SER A 152 16.98 21.07 0.03
C SER A 152 17.07 19.68 0.68
N LYS A 153 18.30 19.16 0.79
CA LYS A 153 18.57 17.90 1.54
C LYS A 153 18.32 18.00 3.05
N LYS A 154 17.97 19.19 3.57
CA LYS A 154 17.74 19.46 4.98
C LYS A 154 16.27 19.43 5.39
N THR A 155 15.35 19.44 4.45
CA THR A 155 13.91 19.33 4.75
C THR A 155 13.59 18.02 5.45
N THR A 156 12.49 17.96 6.17
CA THR A 156 12.07 16.78 6.91
C THR A 156 11.95 15.57 5.99
N PHE A 157 11.23 15.70 4.88
CA PHE A 157 11.09 14.63 3.87
C PHE A 157 12.45 14.11 3.37
N MET A 158 13.35 15.02 2.96
CA MET A 158 14.64 14.62 2.38
C MET A 158 15.59 14.00 3.41
N ARG A 159 15.49 14.39 4.66
CA ARG A 159 16.29 13.80 5.76
C ARG A 159 15.82 12.39 6.09
N GLU A 160 14.51 12.19 6.18
CA GLU A 160 13.91 10.91 6.54
C GLU A 160 14.03 9.89 5.41
N SER A 161 13.72 10.27 4.17
CA SER A 161 13.85 9.40 3.00
C SER A 161 15.31 9.15 2.58
N GLY A 162 16.25 10.01 3.03
CA GLY A 162 17.62 10.01 2.52
C GLY A 162 17.70 10.36 1.03
N GLY A 163 16.65 10.98 0.48
CA GLY A 163 16.50 11.25 -0.95
C GLY A 163 16.18 10.00 -1.77
N LYS A 164 15.59 9.01 -1.15
CA LYS A 164 15.15 7.76 -1.81
C LYS A 164 13.68 7.52 -1.53
N LEU A 165 12.94 7.14 -2.55
CA LEU A 165 11.57 6.67 -2.42
C LEU A 165 11.36 5.52 -3.38
N ARG A 166 10.93 4.37 -2.85
CA ARG A 166 10.83 3.13 -3.65
C ARG A 166 12.19 2.83 -4.31
N GLU A 167 12.25 2.66 -5.60
CA GLU A 167 13.48 2.37 -6.35
C GLU A 167 14.18 3.63 -6.90
N ASP A 168 13.55 4.81 -6.78
CA ASP A 168 14.06 6.07 -7.30
C ASP A 168 14.92 6.82 -6.27
N GLU A 169 15.92 7.52 -6.78
CA GLU A 169 16.85 8.32 -5.97
C GLU A 169 16.91 9.75 -6.49
N ALA A 170 16.85 10.71 -5.55
CA ALA A 170 16.95 12.13 -5.86
C ALA A 170 18.31 12.49 -6.46
N LYS A 171 18.29 13.17 -7.60
CA LYS A 171 19.44 13.73 -8.28
C LYS A 171 19.65 15.20 -7.88
N GLU A 172 20.67 15.85 -8.40
CA GLU A 172 20.89 17.28 -8.17
C GLU A 172 19.71 18.11 -8.70
N GLU A 173 19.13 17.71 -9.85
CA GLU A 173 17.98 18.35 -10.47
C GLU A 173 16.64 18.05 -9.74
N SER A 174 16.62 17.14 -8.78
CA SER A 174 15.43 16.81 -7.99
C SER A 174 15.13 17.84 -6.89
N THR A 175 15.57 19.10 -7.08
CA THR A 175 15.18 20.20 -6.20
C THR A 175 13.92 20.88 -6.71
N GLY A 176 12.94 21.00 -5.83
CA GLY A 176 11.66 21.67 -6.09
C GLY A 176 11.31 22.66 -4.99
N SER A 177 10.42 23.59 -5.27
CA SER A 177 9.98 24.56 -4.27
C SER A 177 8.66 25.21 -4.68
N MET A 178 7.99 25.79 -3.70
CA MET A 178 6.85 26.69 -3.92
C MET A 178 7.10 28.03 -3.21
N GLU A 179 6.95 29.11 -3.96
CA GLU A 179 7.02 30.47 -3.44
C GLU A 179 5.64 31.14 -3.56
N LEU A 180 5.16 31.77 -2.49
CA LEU A 180 3.94 32.57 -2.53
C LEU A 180 4.35 34.02 -2.86
N LEU A 181 4.01 34.49 -4.07
CA LEU A 181 4.35 35.84 -4.57
C LEU A 181 3.40 36.88 -3.98
N SER A 182 2.16 36.49 -3.66
CA SER A 182 1.14 37.37 -3.09
C SER A 182 0.14 36.57 -2.30
N VAL A 183 -0.24 37.02 -1.10
CA VAL A 183 -1.33 36.45 -0.29
C VAL A 183 -2.19 37.59 0.21
N LYS A 184 -3.46 37.61 -0.22
CA LYS A 184 -4.42 38.68 0.11
C LYS A 184 -5.71 38.12 0.64
N SER A 185 -6.33 38.85 1.58
CA SER A 185 -7.74 38.61 1.94
C SER A 185 -8.66 39.01 0.79
N ASP A 186 -9.94 38.63 0.86
CA ASP A 186 -10.96 39.08 -0.11
C ASP A 186 -11.11 40.63 -0.11
N ALA A 187 -10.94 41.27 1.04
CA ALA A 187 -10.93 42.73 1.17
C ALA A 187 -9.68 43.40 0.55
N GLY A 188 -8.71 42.63 0.08
CA GLY A 188 -7.45 43.10 -0.51
C GLY A 188 -6.32 43.36 0.49
N ASP A 189 -6.50 43.03 1.77
CA ASP A 189 -5.45 43.16 2.77
C ASP A 189 -4.28 42.23 2.45
N ASP A 190 -3.05 42.77 2.46
CA ASP A 190 -1.84 41.96 2.30
C ASP A 190 -1.54 41.16 3.59
N LEU A 191 -1.62 39.85 3.48
CA LEU A 191 -1.36 38.90 4.56
C LEU A 191 0.08 38.41 4.58
N SER A 192 0.89 38.69 3.55
CA SER A 192 2.25 38.17 3.36
C SER A 192 3.17 38.43 4.53
N LYS A 193 3.04 39.61 5.16
CA LYS A 193 3.88 40.04 6.29
C LYS A 193 3.53 39.35 7.62
N ARG A 194 2.41 38.66 7.69
CA ARG A 194 1.91 38.00 8.91
C ARG A 194 2.18 36.49 8.90
N MET A 195 2.56 35.94 7.75
CA MET A 195 2.78 34.50 7.57
C MET A 195 4.03 34.03 8.31
N SER A 196 4.00 32.80 8.75
CA SER A 196 5.15 32.10 9.31
C SER A 196 5.08 30.60 9.02
N PHE A 197 6.23 29.99 8.74
CA PHE A 197 6.31 28.54 8.67
C PHE A 197 6.27 27.93 10.07
N VAL A 198 5.61 26.78 10.20
CA VAL A 198 5.49 26.03 11.44
C VAL A 198 5.93 24.60 11.24
N GLN A 199 6.53 24.01 12.25
CA GLN A 199 7.09 22.66 12.22
C GLN A 199 6.64 21.91 13.47
N PRO A 200 5.37 21.40 13.46
CA PRO A 200 4.78 20.82 14.66
C PRO A 200 5.40 19.48 15.06
N ASP A 201 5.90 18.69 14.11
CA ASP A 201 6.30 17.30 14.35
C ASP A 201 7.76 17.18 14.83
N ASP A 202 8.72 17.79 14.11
CA ASP A 202 10.15 17.63 14.41
C ASP A 202 10.88 18.96 14.74
N GLY A 203 10.21 20.10 14.60
CA GLY A 203 10.80 21.41 14.85
C GLY A 203 11.86 21.84 13.83
N ASN A 204 11.99 21.17 12.70
CA ASN A 204 12.99 21.41 11.67
C ASN A 204 12.79 22.74 10.95
N LYS A 205 13.61 23.75 11.27
CA LYS A 205 13.50 25.10 10.71
C LYS A 205 13.85 25.20 9.23
N ASP A 206 14.50 24.20 8.65
CA ASP A 206 14.76 24.09 7.22
C ASP A 206 13.54 23.54 6.44
N ASP A 207 12.47 23.09 7.14
CA ASP A 207 11.23 22.66 6.53
C ASP A 207 10.22 23.79 6.41
N HIS A 208 9.72 24.00 5.21
CA HIS A 208 8.77 25.06 4.86
C HIS A 208 7.52 24.46 4.20
N THR A 209 7.13 23.25 4.56
CA THR A 209 5.97 22.57 3.98
C THR A 209 4.65 22.97 4.61
N LEU A 210 4.66 23.56 5.80
CA LEU A 210 3.44 24.00 6.49
C LEU A 210 3.52 25.50 6.83
N LEU A 211 2.57 26.27 6.31
CA LEU A 211 2.47 27.72 6.44
C LEU A 211 1.26 28.11 7.29
N LYS A 212 1.48 28.95 8.30
CA LYS A 212 0.47 29.61 9.11
C LYS A 212 0.15 31.00 8.57
N ILE A 213 -1.13 31.34 8.43
CA ILE A 213 -1.63 32.63 7.99
C ILE A 213 -2.59 33.18 9.05
N PRO A 214 -2.19 34.14 9.90
CA PRO A 214 -3.10 34.83 10.80
C PRO A 214 -4.12 35.65 10.01
N LEU A 215 -5.40 35.45 10.31
CA LEU A 215 -6.50 36.16 9.65
C LEU A 215 -6.65 37.58 10.19
N THR A 216 -7.21 38.48 9.39
CA THR A 216 -7.50 39.86 9.81
C THR A 216 -8.68 39.92 10.78
N LYS A 217 -9.62 38.97 10.65
CA LYS A 217 -10.79 38.81 11.52
C LYS A 217 -10.99 37.31 11.79
N PRO A 218 -11.46 36.94 12.98
CA PRO A 218 -11.89 35.56 13.23
C PRO A 218 -13.02 35.15 12.30
N VAL A 219 -13.02 33.90 11.87
CA VAL A 219 -14.09 33.27 11.07
C VAL A 219 -14.94 32.44 12.02
N GLY A 220 -16.18 32.87 12.24
CA GLY A 220 -17.14 32.19 13.10
C GLY A 220 -17.61 30.86 12.54
N PRO A 221 -18.28 30.01 13.37
CA PRO A 221 -18.88 28.77 12.90
C PRO A 221 -19.85 29.00 11.73
N GLY A 222 -19.68 28.25 10.64
CA GLY A 222 -20.47 28.37 9.41
C GLY A 222 -20.18 29.62 8.58
N GLU A 223 -19.23 30.47 9.01
CA GLU A 223 -18.76 31.59 8.20
C GLU A 223 -17.62 31.15 7.28
N SER A 224 -17.42 31.88 6.18
CA SER A 224 -16.37 31.61 5.21
C SER A 224 -15.34 32.73 5.17
N VAL A 225 -14.12 32.34 4.80
CA VAL A 225 -13.04 33.27 4.48
C VAL A 225 -12.49 32.95 3.08
N THR A 226 -12.21 34.01 2.31
CA THR A 226 -11.58 33.87 0.99
C THR A 226 -10.16 34.44 1.03
N ILE A 227 -9.22 33.65 0.55
CA ILE A 227 -7.81 34.04 0.37
C ILE A 227 -7.44 33.90 -1.09
N ARG A 228 -6.76 34.92 -1.63
CA ARG A 228 -6.20 34.96 -2.99
C ARG A 228 -4.71 34.84 -2.91
N THR A 229 -4.14 33.86 -3.64
CA THR A 229 -2.70 33.64 -3.70
C THR A 229 -2.19 33.68 -5.14
N GLU A 230 -1.01 34.26 -5.32
CA GLU A 230 -0.19 34.06 -6.51
C GLU A 230 1.04 33.26 -6.09
N PHE A 231 1.38 32.23 -6.85
CA PHE A 231 2.47 31.33 -6.47
C PHE A 231 3.27 30.86 -7.67
N LEU A 232 4.51 30.49 -7.39
CA LEU A 232 5.44 29.91 -8.35
C LEU A 232 5.94 28.57 -7.81
N VAL A 233 5.79 27.50 -8.60
CA VAL A 233 6.35 26.18 -8.29
C VAL A 233 7.50 25.89 -9.24
N LYS A 234 8.66 25.55 -8.70
CA LYS A 234 9.74 24.91 -9.44
C LYS A 234 9.57 23.38 -9.27
N LEU A 235 9.35 22.69 -10.37
CA LEU A 235 9.21 21.23 -10.35
C LEU A 235 10.58 20.56 -10.20
N PRO A 236 10.71 19.54 -9.34
CA PRO A 236 11.92 18.71 -9.28
C PRO A 236 11.98 17.74 -10.49
N ALA A 237 13.16 17.24 -10.84
CA ALA A 237 13.22 15.97 -11.58
C ALA A 237 12.55 14.88 -10.73
N ALA A 238 11.63 14.13 -11.34
CA ALA A 238 10.76 13.23 -10.62
C ALA A 238 11.55 12.09 -9.95
N PHE A 239 11.35 11.92 -8.64
CA PHE A 239 11.76 10.75 -7.89
C PHE A 239 10.71 10.38 -6.82
N ALA A 240 9.79 11.32 -6.51
CA ALA A 240 8.73 11.11 -5.53
C ALA A 240 7.49 11.92 -5.92
N ARG A 241 6.42 11.26 -6.29
CA ARG A 241 5.03 11.72 -6.50
C ARG A 241 4.82 12.88 -7.47
N MET A 242 5.76 13.82 -7.60
CA MET A 242 5.66 14.97 -8.50
C MET A 242 6.98 15.25 -9.19
N GLY A 243 6.93 15.94 -10.33
CA GLY A 243 8.13 16.36 -11.04
C GLY A 243 8.05 16.18 -12.54
N TYR A 244 9.20 16.21 -13.19
CA TYR A 244 9.31 16.06 -14.64
C TYR A 244 10.31 14.97 -15.03
N VAL A 245 10.07 14.34 -16.19
CA VAL A 245 11.02 13.46 -16.88
C VAL A 245 10.93 13.77 -18.38
N GLY A 246 12.02 14.32 -18.97
CA GLY A 246 11.95 14.83 -20.33
C GLY A 246 10.84 15.87 -20.46
N ASP A 247 9.89 15.63 -21.35
CA ASP A 247 8.72 16.51 -21.57
C ASP A 247 7.48 16.09 -20.78
N PHE A 248 7.55 14.98 -20.08
CA PHE A 248 6.49 14.54 -19.16
C PHE A 248 6.55 15.37 -17.87
N VAL A 249 5.37 15.75 -17.36
CA VAL A 249 5.21 16.39 -16.06
C VAL A 249 4.07 15.74 -15.29
N MET A 250 4.32 15.51 -13.98
CA MET A 250 3.30 15.16 -12.99
C MET A 250 3.24 16.25 -11.94
N ALA A 251 2.08 16.86 -11.80
CA ALA A 251 1.79 17.88 -10.80
C ALA A 251 0.85 17.32 -9.74
N GLY A 252 1.42 16.51 -8.84
CA GLY A 252 0.81 16.14 -7.59
C GLY A 252 1.11 17.18 -6.52
N GLN A 253 0.16 17.52 -5.65
CA GLN A 253 0.38 18.45 -4.52
C GLN A 253 1.00 19.83 -4.91
N TRP A 254 0.63 20.36 -6.07
CA TRP A 254 1.26 21.50 -6.76
C TRP A 254 0.75 22.88 -6.37
N PHE A 255 -0.32 22.97 -5.58
CA PHE A 255 -0.99 24.22 -5.18
C PHE A 255 -0.96 24.40 -3.66
N PRO A 256 -1.09 25.64 -3.15
CA PRO A 256 -1.25 25.88 -1.71
C PRO A 256 -2.55 25.26 -1.21
N LYS A 257 -2.48 24.12 -0.50
CA LYS A 257 -3.62 23.34 -0.06
C LYS A 257 -3.95 23.66 1.39
N VAL A 258 -5.22 23.95 1.72
CA VAL A 258 -5.63 24.15 3.11
C VAL A 258 -5.49 22.85 3.91
N ALA A 259 -4.95 22.94 5.11
CA ALA A 259 -4.87 21.82 6.03
C ALA A 259 -6.28 21.36 6.46
N ALA A 260 -6.43 20.09 6.81
CA ALA A 260 -7.70 19.56 7.28
C ALA A 260 -8.09 20.18 8.63
N TYR A 261 -9.38 20.52 8.79
CA TYR A 261 -9.93 21.02 10.04
C TYR A 261 -10.92 20.02 10.62
N GLU A 262 -10.49 19.31 11.63
CA GLU A 262 -11.31 18.28 12.28
C GLU A 262 -12.30 18.89 13.27
N ARG A 263 -13.58 18.54 13.10
CA ARG A 263 -14.64 18.93 14.02
C ARG A 263 -14.55 18.14 15.33
N LYS A 264 -15.20 18.63 16.37
CA LYS A 264 -15.36 17.85 17.61
C LYS A 264 -16.02 16.51 17.30
N GLY A 265 -15.43 15.44 17.81
CA GLY A 265 -15.85 14.05 17.60
C GLY A 265 -15.24 13.37 16.36
N THR A 266 -14.74 14.11 15.37
CA THR A 266 -14.02 13.52 14.25
C THR A 266 -12.77 12.80 14.78
N ARG A 267 -12.61 11.51 14.47
CA ARG A 267 -11.49 10.67 14.92
C ARG A 267 -11.23 10.76 16.44
N GLY A 268 -12.30 10.96 17.23
CA GLY A 268 -12.22 11.04 18.68
C GLY A 268 -11.75 12.39 19.26
N ARG A 269 -11.59 13.44 18.43
CA ARG A 269 -11.17 14.77 18.93
C ARG A 269 -12.12 15.33 19.98
N ALA A 270 -11.54 15.75 21.08
CA ALA A 270 -12.31 16.39 22.16
C ALA A 270 -12.77 17.80 21.79
N GLU A 271 -11.92 18.56 21.10
CA GLU A 271 -12.17 19.93 20.63
C GLU A 271 -11.85 20.06 19.14
N PRO A 272 -12.59 20.92 18.40
CA PRO A 272 -12.30 21.12 16.97
C PRO A 272 -10.94 21.81 16.78
N GLY A 273 -10.28 21.54 15.66
CA GLY A 273 -8.99 22.18 15.37
C GLY A 273 -8.34 21.66 14.11
N TRP A 274 -7.29 22.33 13.69
CA TRP A 274 -6.49 21.94 12.55
C TRP A 274 -5.74 20.64 12.83
N ASN A 275 -5.67 19.75 11.82
CA ASN A 275 -4.76 18.63 11.79
C ASN A 275 -3.49 19.12 11.05
N LEU A 276 -2.37 19.17 11.74
CA LEU A 276 -1.18 19.86 11.27
C LEU A 276 0.02 18.95 11.31
N HIS A 277 0.54 18.62 10.14
CA HIS A 277 1.76 17.83 9.96
C HIS A 277 2.63 18.44 8.88
N GLN A 278 3.94 18.31 9.03
CA GLN A 278 4.89 18.55 7.96
C GLN A 278 4.76 17.43 6.91
N TYR A 279 5.43 17.57 5.78
CA TYR A 279 5.49 16.46 4.82
C TYR A 279 6.68 15.56 5.15
N HIS A 280 6.40 14.30 5.42
CA HIS A 280 7.36 13.29 5.87
C HIS A 280 7.77 12.32 4.77
N GLY A 281 8.90 11.61 4.97
CA GLY A 281 9.41 10.61 4.04
C GLY A 281 8.47 9.40 3.86
N ASN A 282 7.82 8.99 4.95
CA ASN A 282 6.73 8.03 4.93
C ASN A 282 5.45 8.77 5.32
N SER A 283 4.76 9.34 4.39
CA SER A 283 3.41 9.89 4.56
C SER A 283 2.78 10.11 3.20
N GLU A 284 1.48 10.04 3.18
CA GLU A 284 0.66 10.47 2.06
C GLU A 284 -0.05 11.78 2.42
N PHE A 285 -1.34 11.94 2.15
CA PHE A 285 -1.98 13.24 2.24
C PHE A 285 -3.29 13.18 3.02
N TYR A 286 -3.67 14.28 3.65
CA TYR A 286 -4.94 14.39 4.36
C TYR A 286 -5.52 15.79 4.20
N ALA A 287 -6.74 15.89 3.70
CA ALA A 287 -7.45 17.15 3.50
C ALA A 287 -8.96 16.95 3.52
N ASP A 288 -9.69 18.02 3.74
CA ASP A 288 -11.15 18.06 3.69
C ASP A 288 -11.68 18.02 2.25
N PHE A 289 -12.89 17.47 2.06
CA PHE A 289 -13.58 17.49 0.78
C PHE A 289 -13.96 18.89 0.34
N GLY A 290 -13.86 19.12 -0.96
CA GLY A 290 -14.15 20.42 -1.56
C GLY A 290 -14.56 20.35 -3.01
N MET A 291 -14.49 21.52 -3.66
CA MET A 291 -14.75 21.74 -5.08
C MET A 291 -13.55 22.40 -5.73
N TYR A 292 -13.27 22.04 -6.98
CA TYR A 292 -12.13 22.53 -7.75
C TYR A 292 -12.55 22.92 -9.17
N ASP A 293 -12.34 24.20 -9.53
CA ASP A 293 -12.40 24.70 -10.92
C ASP A 293 -10.99 25.12 -11.33
N VAL A 294 -10.37 24.37 -12.21
CA VAL A 294 -8.95 24.50 -12.54
C VAL A 294 -8.74 24.70 -14.02
N LYS A 295 -8.12 25.82 -14.39
CA LYS A 295 -7.63 26.10 -15.74
C LYS A 295 -6.15 25.82 -15.82
N ILE A 296 -5.76 24.98 -16.77
CA ILE A 296 -4.37 24.53 -16.97
C ILE A 296 -3.95 24.96 -18.38
N GLN A 297 -2.96 25.84 -18.45
CA GLN A 297 -2.36 26.28 -19.70
C GLN A 297 -1.01 25.59 -19.92
N VAL A 298 -0.85 24.96 -21.07
CA VAL A 298 0.36 24.26 -21.50
C VAL A 298 0.71 24.62 -22.93
N PRO A 299 1.90 24.32 -23.46
CA PRO A 299 2.16 24.44 -24.89
C PRO A 299 1.14 23.67 -25.75
N ALA A 300 0.86 24.16 -26.96
CA ALA A 300 -0.25 23.69 -27.79
C ALA A 300 -0.20 22.19 -28.14
N ASN A 301 1.00 21.61 -28.18
CA ASN A 301 1.23 20.20 -28.45
C ASN A 301 1.06 19.28 -27.24
N TYR A 302 0.84 19.81 -26.03
CA TYR A 302 0.66 19.00 -24.82
C TYR A 302 -0.78 18.51 -24.67
N THR A 303 -0.91 17.27 -24.20
CA THR A 303 -2.18 16.68 -23.73
C THR A 303 -2.16 16.63 -22.21
N VAL A 304 -3.29 16.98 -21.59
CA VAL A 304 -3.43 17.06 -20.12
C VAL A 304 -4.38 15.99 -19.62
N ALA A 305 -3.94 15.21 -18.63
CA ALA A 305 -4.77 14.39 -17.75
C ALA A 305 -4.99 15.14 -16.44
N ALA A 306 -6.17 15.13 -15.85
CA ALA A 306 -6.43 15.79 -14.58
C ALA A 306 -7.55 15.10 -13.77
N THR A 307 -7.57 15.37 -12.46
CA THR A 307 -8.70 15.11 -11.58
C THR A 307 -9.97 15.74 -12.12
N GLY A 308 -11.10 15.07 -11.99
CA GLY A 308 -12.41 15.55 -12.42
C GLY A 308 -12.64 15.38 -13.94
N PHE A 309 -13.48 16.23 -14.48
CA PHE A 309 -13.88 16.16 -15.88
C PHE A 309 -13.67 17.50 -16.60
N PRO A 310 -13.38 17.48 -17.92
CA PRO A 310 -13.25 18.71 -18.70
C PRO A 310 -14.62 19.38 -18.87
N VAL A 311 -14.71 20.65 -18.48
CA VAL A 311 -15.96 21.44 -18.57
C VAL A 311 -16.30 21.78 -20.01
N LYS A 312 -15.29 21.91 -20.87
CA LYS A 312 -15.40 22.28 -22.29
C LYS A 312 -14.19 21.79 -23.06
N PRO A 313 -14.26 21.72 -24.38
CA PRO A 313 -13.10 21.45 -25.22
C PRO A 313 -11.96 22.45 -24.94
N ALA A 314 -10.73 21.95 -24.96
CA ALA A 314 -9.54 22.80 -24.76
C ALA A 314 -9.42 23.85 -25.88
N VAL A 315 -9.01 25.05 -25.50
CA VAL A 315 -8.87 26.19 -26.41
C VAL A 315 -7.39 26.44 -26.72
N THR A 316 -7.06 26.44 -28.02
CA THR A 316 -5.69 26.77 -28.47
C THR A 316 -5.63 28.23 -28.92
N ASP A 317 -4.68 28.99 -28.37
CA ASP A 317 -4.38 30.38 -28.73
C ASP A 317 -2.88 30.64 -28.63
N LYS A 318 -2.31 31.30 -29.67
CA LYS A 318 -0.92 31.79 -29.72
C LYS A 318 0.16 30.79 -29.23
N GLY A 319 0.02 29.52 -29.62
CA GLY A 319 0.99 28.47 -29.28
C GLY A 319 0.80 27.85 -27.92
N THR A 320 -0.24 28.21 -27.19
CA THR A 320 -0.65 27.55 -25.93
C THR A 320 -2.01 26.91 -26.06
N LYS A 321 -2.30 25.94 -25.20
CA LYS A 321 -3.57 25.23 -25.10
C LYS A 321 -4.06 25.26 -23.65
N THR A 322 -5.29 25.74 -23.46
CA THR A 322 -5.90 25.86 -22.12
C THR A 322 -7.00 24.84 -21.97
N TYR A 323 -6.88 24.02 -20.95
CA TYR A 323 -7.87 23.08 -20.47
C TYR A 323 -8.61 23.67 -19.26
N GLN A 324 -9.86 23.30 -19.05
CA GLN A 324 -10.58 23.61 -17.82
C GLN A 324 -11.24 22.33 -17.30
N PHE A 325 -10.92 22.00 -16.05
CA PHE A 325 -11.46 20.83 -15.35
C PHE A 325 -12.26 21.27 -14.14
N TYR A 326 -13.27 20.47 -13.80
CA TYR A 326 -14.08 20.64 -12.62
C TYR A 326 -14.14 19.31 -11.85
N ALA A 327 -14.00 19.39 -10.55
CA ALA A 327 -14.16 18.26 -9.63
C ALA A 327 -14.91 18.71 -8.37
N GLU A 328 -15.81 17.88 -7.88
CA GLU A 328 -16.56 18.14 -6.65
C GLU A 328 -16.59 16.88 -5.78
N ASP A 329 -16.75 17.07 -4.47
CA ASP A 329 -16.70 16.00 -3.48
C ASP A 329 -15.38 15.22 -3.51
N VAL A 330 -14.28 15.91 -3.76
CA VAL A 330 -12.90 15.39 -3.75
C VAL A 330 -12.06 16.21 -2.76
N HIS A 331 -10.98 15.63 -2.26
CA HIS A 331 -10.10 16.29 -1.28
C HIS A 331 -8.71 16.62 -1.84
N ASP A 332 -8.51 16.39 -3.13
CA ASP A 332 -7.29 16.73 -3.84
C ASP A 332 -7.53 17.00 -5.33
N PHE A 333 -6.56 17.63 -5.98
CA PHE A 333 -6.56 17.87 -7.42
C PHE A 333 -5.14 17.72 -7.99
N ALA A 334 -4.92 16.71 -8.80
CA ALA A 334 -3.67 16.48 -9.50
C ALA A 334 -3.85 16.54 -11.01
N TRP A 335 -2.76 16.76 -11.73
CA TRP A 335 -2.75 16.69 -13.19
C TRP A 335 -1.38 16.28 -13.73
N SER A 336 -1.39 15.75 -14.94
CA SER A 336 -0.19 15.37 -15.67
C SER A 336 -0.27 15.89 -17.10
N ALA A 337 0.86 16.14 -17.74
CA ALA A 337 0.89 16.55 -19.12
C ALA A 337 2.13 16.02 -19.87
N SER A 338 1.93 15.71 -21.15
CA SER A 338 3.01 15.31 -22.05
C SER A 338 2.60 15.61 -23.49
N PRO A 339 3.55 16.02 -24.36
CA PRO A 339 3.29 16.13 -25.80
C PRO A 339 3.26 14.75 -26.49
N HIS A 340 3.68 13.70 -25.78
CA HIS A 340 3.86 12.35 -26.32
C HIS A 340 2.78 11.37 -25.88
N PHE A 341 1.83 11.75 -25.02
CA PHE A 341 0.79 10.83 -24.54
C PHE A 341 0.01 10.17 -25.69
N VAL A 342 -0.02 8.85 -25.65
CA VAL A 342 -1.02 8.05 -26.38
C VAL A 342 -2.27 8.05 -25.52
N TYR A 343 -3.33 8.64 -26.05
CA TYR A 343 -4.60 8.78 -25.35
C TYR A 343 -5.61 7.73 -25.83
N VAL A 344 -6.23 7.04 -24.88
CA VAL A 344 -7.33 6.10 -25.10
C VAL A 344 -8.47 6.42 -24.14
N GLU A 345 -9.69 6.49 -24.61
CA GLU A 345 -10.88 6.70 -23.79
C GLU A 345 -11.91 5.61 -24.08
N GLU A 346 -12.47 5.00 -23.05
CA GLU A 346 -13.55 4.04 -23.17
C GLU A 346 -14.68 4.33 -22.19
N PRO A 347 -15.94 4.34 -22.64
CA PRO A 347 -17.09 4.39 -21.74
C PRO A 347 -17.24 3.05 -21.02
N PHE A 348 -17.60 3.10 -19.74
CA PHE A 348 -17.82 1.91 -18.94
C PHE A 348 -19.04 2.09 -18.02
N SER A 349 -19.90 1.08 -17.95
CA SER A 349 -21.05 1.05 -17.06
C SER A 349 -21.38 -0.37 -16.62
N THR A 350 -21.95 -0.49 -15.43
CA THR A 350 -22.50 -1.73 -14.87
C THR A 350 -23.79 -1.37 -14.13
N PRO A 351 -24.59 -2.34 -13.64
CA PRO A 351 -25.73 -1.99 -12.79
C PRO A 351 -25.38 -1.14 -11.56
N GLN A 352 -24.14 -1.23 -11.08
CA GLN A 352 -23.63 -0.45 -9.94
C GLN A 352 -22.89 0.83 -10.34
N ILE A 353 -22.57 1.00 -11.63
CA ILE A 353 -21.83 2.15 -12.15
C ILE A 353 -22.67 2.75 -13.29
N PRO A 354 -23.34 3.89 -13.07
CA PRO A 354 -24.27 4.46 -14.08
C PRO A 354 -23.58 4.90 -15.36
N GLY A 355 -22.27 5.25 -15.31
CA GLY A 355 -21.45 5.60 -16.44
C GLY A 355 -20.18 6.30 -16.01
N VAL A 356 -19.04 5.78 -16.45
CA VAL A 356 -17.70 6.34 -16.22
C VAL A 356 -16.96 6.36 -17.53
N LYS A 357 -16.28 7.45 -17.84
CA LYS A 357 -15.28 7.49 -18.90
C LYS A 357 -13.92 7.13 -18.32
N ILE A 358 -13.40 5.97 -18.65
CA ILE A 358 -12.05 5.57 -18.30
C ILE A 358 -11.11 6.13 -19.35
N LYS A 359 -10.15 6.94 -18.92
CA LYS A 359 -9.18 7.64 -19.76
C LYS A 359 -7.79 7.14 -19.45
N LEU A 360 -7.08 6.69 -20.44
CA LEU A 360 -5.73 6.16 -20.32
C LEU A 360 -4.75 7.08 -21.06
N TYR A 361 -3.75 7.56 -20.37
CA TYR A 361 -2.68 8.42 -20.87
C TYR A 361 -1.36 7.68 -20.75
N LEU A 362 -0.88 7.12 -21.84
CA LEU A 362 0.28 6.24 -21.88
C LEU A 362 1.48 6.95 -22.47
N ASP A 363 2.66 6.69 -21.92
CA ASP A 363 3.88 6.90 -22.67
C ASP A 363 3.90 5.95 -23.90
N PRO A 364 4.40 6.39 -25.07
CA PRO A 364 4.43 5.57 -26.29
C PRO A 364 5.08 4.20 -26.14
N ASN A 365 6.06 4.06 -25.23
CA ASN A 365 6.72 2.77 -24.96
C ASN A 365 5.79 1.72 -24.33
N HIS A 366 4.66 2.15 -23.77
CA HIS A 366 3.67 1.28 -23.15
C HIS A 366 2.39 1.09 -23.98
N GLN A 367 2.37 1.58 -25.22
CA GLN A 367 1.18 1.55 -26.08
C GLN A 367 0.65 0.13 -26.30
N ASP A 368 1.51 -0.86 -26.41
CA ASP A 368 1.13 -2.26 -26.66
C ASP A 368 0.44 -2.90 -25.44
N LEU A 369 0.54 -2.28 -24.26
CA LEU A 369 -0.05 -2.75 -23.01
C LEU A 369 -1.40 -2.11 -22.69
N LYS A 370 -1.91 -1.21 -23.53
CA LYS A 370 -3.14 -0.44 -23.30
C LYS A 370 -4.35 -1.30 -22.91
N ASP A 371 -4.51 -2.46 -23.56
CA ASP A 371 -5.64 -3.35 -23.31
C ASP A 371 -5.56 -4.00 -21.92
N ARG A 372 -4.36 -4.26 -21.42
CA ARG A 372 -4.13 -4.77 -20.05
C ARG A 372 -4.52 -3.71 -19.02
N TYR A 373 -4.01 -2.47 -19.15
CA TYR A 373 -4.37 -1.37 -18.25
C TYR A 373 -5.89 -1.12 -18.23
N MET A 374 -6.51 -1.08 -19.42
CA MET A 374 -7.94 -0.83 -19.54
C MET A 374 -8.79 -1.97 -18.96
N TYR A 375 -8.38 -3.23 -19.17
CA TYR A 375 -9.05 -4.39 -18.61
C TYR A 375 -8.99 -4.38 -17.08
N ALA A 376 -7.78 -4.18 -16.50
CA ALA A 376 -7.59 -4.11 -15.06
C ALA A 376 -8.46 -3.01 -14.43
N ALA A 377 -8.50 -1.83 -15.05
CA ALA A 377 -9.31 -0.71 -14.58
C ALA A 377 -10.81 -1.03 -14.56
N LYS A 378 -11.34 -1.62 -15.63
CA LYS A 378 -12.75 -2.02 -15.69
C LYS A 378 -13.11 -3.07 -14.64
N LYS A 379 -12.21 -4.04 -14.44
CA LYS A 379 -12.42 -5.11 -13.44
C LYS A 379 -12.37 -4.57 -12.02
N ALA A 380 -11.38 -3.76 -11.69
CA ALA A 380 -11.27 -3.10 -10.39
C ALA A 380 -12.53 -2.28 -10.07
N LEU A 381 -12.90 -1.32 -10.95
CA LEU A 381 -14.10 -0.51 -10.76
C LEU A 381 -15.37 -1.35 -10.60
N SER A 382 -15.53 -2.38 -11.42
CA SER A 382 -16.71 -3.26 -11.35
C SER A 382 -16.80 -3.99 -10.00
N ARG A 383 -15.68 -4.60 -9.56
CA ARG A 383 -15.65 -5.38 -8.32
C ARG A 383 -15.81 -4.52 -7.09
N TYR A 384 -15.08 -3.43 -6.99
CA TYR A 384 -15.17 -2.54 -5.85
C TYR A 384 -16.55 -1.90 -5.74
N SER A 385 -17.13 -1.47 -6.88
CA SER A 385 -18.50 -0.92 -6.86
C SER A 385 -19.55 -1.97 -6.48
N GLN A 386 -19.36 -3.22 -6.88
CA GLN A 386 -20.23 -4.33 -6.48
C GLN A 386 -20.12 -4.64 -4.98
N TRP A 387 -18.91 -4.66 -4.45
CA TRP A 387 -18.67 -5.09 -3.06
C TRP A 387 -18.95 -4.00 -2.04
N TYR A 388 -18.57 -2.75 -2.34
CA TYR A 388 -18.58 -1.66 -1.37
C TYR A 388 -19.70 -0.66 -1.62
N GLY A 389 -19.76 -0.09 -2.82
CA GLY A 389 -20.75 0.91 -3.20
C GLY A 389 -20.43 1.57 -4.53
N THR A 390 -21.34 2.34 -5.08
CA THR A 390 -21.21 2.98 -6.38
C THR A 390 -20.00 3.92 -6.43
N TYR A 391 -19.18 3.83 -7.49
CA TYR A 391 -18.21 4.87 -7.84
C TYR A 391 -18.99 6.10 -8.34
N PRO A 392 -18.93 7.26 -7.66
CA PRO A 392 -19.88 8.35 -7.91
C PRO A 392 -19.44 9.30 -9.03
N TYR A 393 -18.18 9.21 -9.48
CA TYR A 393 -17.62 10.15 -10.44
C TYR A 393 -17.82 9.67 -11.88
N SER A 394 -17.92 10.64 -12.82
CA SER A 394 -18.14 10.37 -14.23
C SER A 394 -16.86 10.05 -15.01
N THR A 395 -15.70 10.21 -14.41
CA THR A 395 -14.39 9.99 -15.04
C THR A 395 -13.45 9.23 -14.10
N LEU A 396 -12.53 8.46 -14.72
CA LEU A 396 -11.33 7.93 -14.09
C LEU A 396 -10.19 8.05 -15.08
N SER A 397 -9.15 8.79 -14.74
CA SER A 397 -7.95 8.96 -15.55
C SER A 397 -6.82 8.09 -15.01
N ILE A 398 -6.12 7.36 -15.87
CA ILE A 398 -4.95 6.55 -15.55
C ILE A 398 -3.77 7.11 -16.34
N VAL A 399 -2.72 7.51 -15.64
CA VAL A 399 -1.49 8.02 -16.22
C VAL A 399 -0.38 6.99 -16.05
N VAL A 400 0.27 6.62 -17.15
CA VAL A 400 1.44 5.74 -17.14
C VAL A 400 2.66 6.57 -17.50
N PRO A 401 3.59 6.80 -16.54
CA PRO A 401 4.78 7.62 -16.74
C PRO A 401 5.74 7.01 -17.76
N PRO A 402 6.62 7.83 -18.38
CA PRO A 402 7.69 7.31 -19.21
C PRO A 402 8.77 6.58 -18.39
N PRO A 403 9.66 5.82 -19.03
CA PRO A 403 10.82 5.23 -18.39
C PRO A 403 11.64 6.28 -17.60
N GLY A 404 11.98 5.96 -16.37
CA GLY A 404 12.64 6.87 -15.43
C GLY A 404 11.68 7.85 -14.73
N GLY A 405 10.39 7.69 -14.91
CA GLY A 405 9.34 8.49 -14.25
C GLY A 405 8.49 7.72 -13.23
N ASN A 406 8.87 6.49 -12.88
CA ASN A 406 8.10 5.66 -11.96
C ASN A 406 7.98 6.28 -10.55
N GLY A 407 8.88 7.18 -10.15
CA GLY A 407 8.71 7.96 -8.92
C GLY A 407 7.45 8.82 -8.89
N ALA A 408 6.84 9.10 -10.04
CA ALA A 408 5.53 9.75 -10.16
C ALA A 408 4.37 8.74 -10.28
N GLY A 409 4.65 7.43 -10.36
CA GLY A 409 3.67 6.35 -10.45
C GLY A 409 3.23 5.84 -9.07
N GLY A 410 2.20 5.01 -9.04
CA GLY A 410 1.68 4.44 -7.82
C GLY A 410 1.10 5.52 -6.90
N MET A 411 0.14 6.32 -7.43
CA MET A 411 -0.55 7.37 -6.68
C MET A 411 -2.04 7.42 -7.05
N GLU A 412 -2.81 7.70 -6.04
CA GLU A 412 -4.25 7.49 -5.94
C GLU A 412 -5.10 8.76 -5.96
N TYR A 413 -4.64 9.84 -6.58
CA TYR A 413 -5.40 11.10 -6.57
C TYR A 413 -6.86 10.89 -6.99
N PRO A 414 -7.83 11.59 -6.38
CA PRO A 414 -9.23 11.41 -6.70
C PRO A 414 -9.51 11.53 -8.21
N THR A 415 -10.08 10.49 -8.80
CA THR A 415 -10.40 10.36 -10.24
C THR A 415 -9.18 10.40 -11.20
N LEU A 416 -7.97 10.44 -10.68
CA LEU A 416 -6.73 10.35 -11.43
C LEU A 416 -5.72 9.48 -10.68
N VAL A 417 -5.43 8.31 -11.20
CA VAL A 417 -4.40 7.43 -10.64
C VAL A 417 -3.17 7.40 -11.55
N THR A 418 -2.00 7.17 -10.96
CA THR A 418 -0.78 6.97 -11.73
C THR A 418 -0.30 5.54 -11.55
N ALA A 419 -0.24 4.79 -12.64
CA ALA A 419 0.30 3.44 -12.65
C ALA A 419 1.82 3.45 -12.88
N TRP A 420 2.45 2.29 -12.81
CA TRP A 420 3.85 2.14 -13.20
C TRP A 420 3.97 1.85 -14.69
N GLY A 421 5.05 2.31 -15.29
CA GLY A 421 5.48 1.88 -16.60
C GLY A 421 5.98 0.45 -16.48
N ALA A 422 5.16 -0.51 -16.87
CA ALA A 422 5.57 -1.90 -16.90
C ALA A 422 6.60 -2.15 -17.99
N SER A 423 7.57 -3.02 -17.76
CA SER A 423 8.35 -3.60 -18.83
C SER A 423 7.44 -4.51 -19.63
N ASP A 424 7.43 -4.33 -20.94
CA ASP A 424 6.57 -5.05 -21.86
C ASP A 424 6.60 -6.58 -21.66
N LYS A 425 5.63 -7.31 -22.08
CA LYS A 425 5.62 -8.77 -22.29
C LYS A 425 5.93 -9.66 -21.11
N ASP A 426 6.13 -9.13 -19.90
CA ASP A 426 6.28 -9.97 -18.72
C ASP A 426 4.92 -10.63 -18.41
N PRO A 427 4.86 -11.95 -18.26
CA PRO A 427 3.64 -12.66 -17.91
C PRO A 427 3.23 -12.48 -16.44
N ASP A 428 4.02 -11.78 -15.62
CA ASP A 428 3.60 -11.43 -14.28
C ASP A 428 2.43 -10.42 -14.30
N LEU A 429 1.72 -10.33 -13.20
CA LEU A 429 0.52 -9.51 -13.05
C LEU A 429 0.80 -8.19 -12.31
N GLU A 430 2.05 -7.74 -12.26
CA GLU A 430 2.40 -6.52 -11.52
C GLU A 430 1.73 -5.27 -12.11
N LEU A 431 1.58 -5.20 -13.45
CA LEU A 431 0.84 -4.13 -14.11
C LEU A 431 -0.62 -4.10 -13.65
N GLU A 432 -1.28 -5.26 -13.68
CA GLU A 432 -2.68 -5.37 -13.28
C GLU A 432 -2.84 -5.07 -11.79
N ARG A 433 -1.93 -5.58 -10.97
CA ARG A 433 -1.93 -5.41 -9.52
C ARG A 433 -1.85 -3.94 -9.15
N VAL A 434 -0.91 -3.16 -9.70
CA VAL A 434 -0.82 -1.74 -9.39
C VAL A 434 -2.06 -0.96 -9.84
N VAL A 435 -2.60 -1.25 -11.02
CA VAL A 435 -3.84 -0.58 -11.47
C VAL A 435 -5.02 -0.93 -10.57
N VAL A 436 -5.13 -2.19 -10.14
CA VAL A 436 -6.18 -2.63 -9.22
C VAL A 436 -6.02 -1.95 -7.86
N HIS A 437 -4.78 -1.85 -7.36
CA HIS A 437 -4.44 -1.18 -6.11
C HIS A 437 -4.84 0.30 -6.15
N GLU A 438 -4.32 1.07 -7.10
CA GLU A 438 -4.60 2.51 -7.21
C GLU A 438 -6.09 2.83 -7.40
N ILE A 439 -6.84 1.94 -8.06
CA ILE A 439 -8.30 2.09 -8.15
C ILE A 439 -8.99 1.68 -6.83
N GLY A 440 -8.40 0.81 -6.04
CA GLY A 440 -8.86 0.47 -4.70
C GLY A 440 -8.87 1.69 -3.78
N HIS A 441 -7.86 2.52 -3.88
CA HIS A 441 -7.78 3.79 -3.19
C HIS A 441 -8.86 4.80 -3.58
N GLN A 442 -9.49 4.69 -4.74
CA GLN A 442 -10.67 5.52 -5.04
C GLN A 442 -11.81 5.25 -4.06
N PHE A 443 -11.83 4.06 -3.41
CA PHE A 443 -12.81 3.66 -2.41
C PHE A 443 -12.28 3.88 -0.98
N PHE A 444 -11.05 3.45 -0.69
CA PHE A 444 -10.35 3.62 0.59
C PHE A 444 -9.25 4.65 0.41
N TYR A 445 -9.42 5.87 0.80
CA TYR A 445 -8.78 7.16 0.64
C TYR A 445 -9.69 8.14 -0.14
N GLY A 446 -9.97 7.91 -1.43
CA GLY A 446 -10.72 8.85 -2.25
C GLY A 446 -12.15 9.11 -1.74
N LEU A 447 -12.87 8.06 -1.35
CA LEU A 447 -14.24 8.15 -0.83
C LEU A 447 -14.30 8.01 0.70
N VAL A 448 -13.55 7.09 1.29
CA VAL A 448 -13.39 6.95 2.75
C VAL A 448 -12.06 7.60 3.11
N ALA A 449 -12.08 8.91 3.38
CA ALA A 449 -10.88 9.72 3.51
C ALA A 449 -10.25 9.60 4.91
N SER A 450 -9.56 8.48 5.17
CA SER A 450 -8.77 8.27 6.38
C SER A 450 -7.59 9.23 6.46
N ASN A 451 -7.03 9.42 7.65
CA ASN A 451 -5.84 10.25 7.84
C ASN A 451 -4.57 9.42 7.64
N GLU A 452 -3.93 9.57 6.52
CA GLU A 452 -2.73 8.83 6.15
C GLU A 452 -1.48 9.27 6.91
N PHE A 453 -1.48 10.44 7.50
CA PHE A 453 -0.42 10.84 8.41
C PHE A 453 -0.40 10.01 9.69
N GLU A 454 -1.58 9.65 10.22
CA GLU A 454 -1.70 9.09 11.56
C GLU A 454 -2.15 7.63 11.58
N GLU A 455 -2.85 7.16 10.54
CA GLU A 455 -3.47 5.83 10.48
C GLU A 455 -3.46 5.26 9.05
N ALA A 456 -2.30 5.31 8.38
CA ALA A 456 -2.14 4.94 6.97
C ALA A 456 -2.62 3.51 6.60
N TRP A 457 -2.70 2.59 7.57
CA TRP A 457 -3.20 1.24 7.33
C TRP A 457 -4.68 1.18 6.94
N LEU A 458 -5.50 2.22 7.31
CA LEU A 458 -6.92 2.31 6.93
C LEU A 458 -7.11 2.58 5.44
N ASP A 459 -6.08 3.05 4.80
CA ASP A 459 -5.96 3.23 3.37
C ASP A 459 -5.25 2.04 2.73
N GLU A 460 -3.96 1.89 2.95
CA GLU A 460 -3.09 0.93 2.28
C GLU A 460 -3.38 -0.53 2.63
N GLY A 461 -3.65 -0.81 3.91
CA GLY A 461 -4.00 -2.17 4.35
C GLY A 461 -5.37 -2.61 3.83
N PHE A 462 -6.33 -1.67 3.77
CA PHE A 462 -7.67 -1.92 3.21
C PHE A 462 -7.61 -2.10 1.71
N THR A 463 -6.84 -1.27 1.02
CA THR A 463 -6.64 -1.36 -0.42
C THR A 463 -5.91 -2.65 -0.79
N SER A 464 -4.85 -3.03 -0.07
CA SER A 464 -4.15 -4.31 -0.28
C SER A 464 -5.05 -5.52 -0.05
N TYR A 465 -5.95 -5.47 0.94
CA TYR A 465 -6.95 -6.50 1.15
C TYR A 465 -7.94 -6.59 -0.02
N ALA A 466 -8.41 -5.44 -0.49
CA ALA A 466 -9.36 -5.36 -1.60
C ALA A 466 -8.73 -5.75 -2.94
N GLU A 467 -7.47 -5.39 -3.16
CA GLU A 467 -6.64 -5.79 -4.30
C GLU A 467 -6.56 -7.31 -4.41
N ASP A 468 -6.13 -8.00 -3.34
CA ASP A 468 -6.04 -9.47 -3.33
C ASP A 468 -7.38 -10.13 -3.74
N LYS A 469 -8.52 -9.59 -3.28
CA LYS A 469 -9.84 -10.11 -3.67
C LYS A 469 -10.11 -9.95 -5.17
N VAL A 470 -9.69 -8.84 -5.78
CA VAL A 470 -9.84 -8.63 -7.24
C VAL A 470 -8.90 -9.56 -7.99
N MET A 471 -7.64 -9.65 -7.56
CA MET A 471 -6.63 -10.50 -8.19
C MET A 471 -7.04 -11.98 -8.15
N GLU A 472 -7.58 -12.43 -7.03
CA GLU A 472 -8.13 -13.79 -6.93
C GLU A 472 -9.33 -13.99 -7.86
N ALA A 473 -10.30 -13.05 -7.86
CA ALA A 473 -11.56 -13.19 -8.59
C ALA A 473 -11.40 -13.07 -10.11
N GLU A 474 -10.47 -12.23 -10.61
CA GLU A 474 -10.33 -11.91 -12.02
C GLU A 474 -9.12 -12.58 -12.68
N TYR A 475 -8.08 -12.89 -11.90
CA TYR A 475 -6.83 -13.45 -12.42
C TYR A 475 -6.47 -14.81 -11.82
N GLY A 476 -7.21 -15.28 -10.80
CA GLY A 476 -6.95 -16.54 -10.11
C GLY A 476 -5.68 -16.52 -9.26
N GLU A 477 -5.18 -15.34 -8.93
CA GLU A 477 -3.98 -15.15 -8.12
C GLU A 477 -4.34 -15.15 -6.63
N VAL A 478 -4.10 -16.28 -5.97
CA VAL A 478 -4.38 -16.44 -4.54
C VAL A 478 -3.14 -16.04 -3.73
N PRO A 479 -3.27 -15.13 -2.74
CA PRO A 479 -2.14 -14.73 -1.92
C PRO A 479 -1.61 -15.87 -1.06
N ASN A 480 -0.30 -15.94 -0.88
CA ASN A 480 0.33 -16.93 0.00
C ASN A 480 0.48 -16.35 1.41
N LEU A 481 -0.65 -16.28 2.14
CA LEU A 481 -0.70 -15.65 3.47
C LEU A 481 0.34 -16.20 4.47
N PRO A 482 0.65 -17.52 4.54
CA PRO A 482 1.71 -18.02 5.41
C PRO A 482 3.10 -17.50 5.07
N VAL A 483 3.40 -17.28 3.79
CA VAL A 483 4.66 -16.67 3.37
C VAL A 483 4.68 -15.21 3.71
N GLU A 484 3.61 -14.48 3.41
CA GLU A 484 3.51 -13.06 3.72
C GLU A 484 3.61 -12.78 5.22
N SER A 485 2.93 -13.58 6.07
CA SER A 485 3.04 -13.44 7.51
C SER A 485 4.45 -13.69 8.03
N SER A 486 5.20 -14.61 7.40
CA SER A 486 6.58 -14.90 7.78
C SER A 486 7.58 -13.77 7.47
N TYR A 487 7.22 -12.85 6.56
CA TYR A 487 8.00 -11.64 6.30
C TYR A 487 7.79 -10.54 7.33
N ILE A 488 6.78 -10.63 8.18
CA ILE A 488 6.56 -9.65 9.27
C ILE A 488 7.60 -9.89 10.36
N THR A 489 8.70 -9.14 10.27
CA THR A 489 9.86 -9.28 11.15
C THR A 489 9.93 -8.20 12.24
N SER A 490 9.32 -7.06 11.98
CA SER A 490 9.32 -5.89 12.86
C SER A 490 7.91 -5.31 13.05
N PRO A 491 6.99 -6.10 13.65
CA PRO A 491 5.61 -5.65 13.81
C PRO A 491 5.51 -4.43 14.73
N ASN A 492 4.67 -3.48 14.35
CA ASN A 492 4.35 -2.27 15.11
C ASN A 492 2.83 -2.05 15.16
N GLY A 493 2.37 -1.20 16.10
CA GLY A 493 0.98 -0.76 16.09
C GLY A 493 0.61 -0.13 14.74
N LEU A 494 -0.60 -0.41 14.25
CA LEU A 494 -1.09 0.12 12.98
C LEU A 494 -1.66 1.54 13.14
N GLN A 495 -2.15 1.88 14.33
CA GLN A 495 -2.51 3.24 14.70
C GLN A 495 -1.25 3.99 15.14
N LYS A 496 -0.45 4.40 14.17
CA LYS A 496 0.85 5.04 14.38
C LYS A 496 1.10 6.03 13.27
N GLU A 497 1.72 7.15 13.62
CA GLU A 497 2.14 8.14 12.63
C GLU A 497 3.06 7.50 11.57
N ALA A 498 2.80 7.77 10.29
CA ALA A 498 3.48 7.14 9.16
C ALA A 498 5.00 7.31 9.20
N TRP A 499 5.49 8.47 9.67
CA TRP A 499 6.92 8.75 9.80
C TRP A 499 7.58 8.15 11.05
N ALA A 500 6.80 7.63 12.00
CA ALA A 500 7.34 7.02 13.21
C ALA A 500 7.82 5.57 13.02
N TYR A 501 7.60 4.96 11.83
CA TYR A 501 8.22 3.70 11.46
C TYR A 501 9.70 3.89 11.10
N THR A 502 10.51 2.87 11.37
CA THR A 502 11.95 2.90 11.09
C THR A 502 12.21 2.62 9.60
N GLY A 503 12.14 3.67 8.78
CA GLY A 503 12.34 3.58 7.33
C GLY A 503 11.14 3.03 6.57
N HIS A 504 11.25 3.07 5.24
CA HIS A 504 10.17 2.68 4.33
C HIS A 504 9.85 1.18 4.40
N ASP A 505 10.84 0.32 4.56
CA ASP A 505 10.63 -1.14 4.61
C ASP A 505 9.72 -1.53 5.79
N GLN A 506 9.96 -0.97 7.00
CA GLN A 506 9.11 -1.24 8.16
C GLN A 506 7.72 -0.62 8.00
N TYR A 507 7.62 0.56 7.38
CA TYR A 507 6.33 1.17 7.03
C TYR A 507 5.53 0.24 6.11
N ALA A 508 6.11 -0.19 4.99
CA ALA A 508 5.45 -1.06 4.03
C ALA A 508 5.06 -2.43 4.64
N GLU A 509 5.98 -3.05 5.40
CA GLU A 509 5.72 -4.31 6.11
C GLU A 509 4.48 -4.23 7.01
N ASN A 510 4.31 -3.12 7.74
CA ASN A 510 3.20 -2.97 8.69
C ASN A 510 1.94 -2.43 8.03
N VAL A 511 2.03 -1.34 7.28
CA VAL A 511 0.86 -0.60 6.79
C VAL A 511 0.16 -1.38 5.68
N TYR A 512 0.90 -1.93 4.72
CA TYR A 512 0.36 -2.75 3.62
C TYR A 512 0.14 -4.20 4.06
N THR A 513 1.25 -4.92 4.31
CA THR A 513 1.18 -6.38 4.47
C THR A 513 0.50 -6.78 5.78
N ARG A 514 0.97 -6.26 6.93
CA ARG A 514 0.37 -6.61 8.21
C ARG A 514 -1.04 -6.04 8.36
N GLY A 515 -1.33 -4.84 7.82
CA GLY A 515 -2.68 -4.27 7.76
C GLY A 515 -3.64 -5.20 7.02
N LYS A 516 -3.25 -5.69 5.84
CA LYS A 516 -3.99 -6.71 5.08
C LYS A 516 -4.19 -8.00 5.87
N LEU A 517 -3.12 -8.52 6.49
CA LEU A 517 -3.18 -9.77 7.27
C LEU A 517 -4.12 -9.66 8.48
N VAL A 518 -4.21 -8.50 9.12
CA VAL A 518 -5.18 -8.24 10.19
C VAL A 518 -6.61 -8.34 9.65
N LEU A 519 -6.91 -7.76 8.49
CA LEU A 519 -8.23 -7.88 7.86
C LEU A 519 -8.53 -9.33 7.46
N LYS A 520 -7.54 -10.06 6.92
CA LYS A 520 -7.66 -11.50 6.63
C LYS A 520 -7.87 -12.35 7.89
N ALA A 521 -7.26 -11.97 9.02
CA ALA A 521 -7.49 -12.65 10.30
C ALA A 521 -8.90 -12.41 10.84
N ILE A 522 -9.46 -11.21 10.67
CA ILE A 522 -10.88 -10.95 10.97
C ILE A 522 -11.75 -11.81 10.05
N GLU A 523 -11.47 -11.83 8.74
CA GLU A 523 -12.20 -12.65 7.76
C GLU A 523 -12.19 -14.13 8.14
N ALA A 524 -11.03 -14.68 8.54
CA ALA A 524 -10.90 -16.07 8.97
C ALA A 524 -11.77 -16.41 10.18
N GLN A 525 -11.94 -15.48 11.12
CA GLN A 525 -12.76 -15.68 12.31
C GLN A 525 -14.26 -15.54 12.05
N VAL A 526 -14.67 -14.58 11.21
CA VAL A 526 -16.10 -14.26 11.01
C VAL A 526 -16.69 -14.92 9.74
N GLY A 527 -15.84 -15.39 8.87
CA GLY A 527 -16.15 -15.92 7.53
C GLY A 527 -16.40 -14.83 6.49
N ILE A 528 -16.10 -15.16 5.22
CA ILE A 528 -16.10 -14.22 4.08
C ILE A 528 -17.41 -13.43 3.95
N LYS A 529 -18.58 -14.05 4.13
CA LYS A 529 -19.87 -13.37 4.02
C LYS A 529 -20.10 -12.31 5.09
N THR A 530 -19.57 -12.52 6.29
CA THR A 530 -19.66 -11.53 7.37
C THR A 530 -18.65 -10.42 7.14
N MET A 531 -17.44 -10.76 6.69
CA MET A 531 -16.42 -9.78 6.33
C MET A 531 -16.89 -8.87 5.19
N ASP A 532 -17.53 -9.41 4.16
CA ASP A 532 -18.13 -8.60 3.09
C ASP A 532 -19.16 -7.60 3.61
N ARG A 533 -19.98 -7.99 4.60
CA ARG A 533 -20.90 -7.07 5.26
C ARG A 533 -20.19 -6.01 6.09
N ILE A 534 -19.13 -6.37 6.79
CA ILE A 534 -18.30 -5.43 7.56
C ILE A 534 -17.72 -4.37 6.63
N MET A 535 -17.01 -4.78 5.59
CA MET A 535 -16.35 -3.88 4.64
C MET A 535 -17.36 -2.97 3.93
N LYS A 536 -18.48 -3.53 3.48
CA LYS A 536 -19.55 -2.76 2.85
C LYS A 536 -20.19 -1.75 3.82
N SER A 537 -20.43 -2.16 5.07
CA SER A 537 -21.03 -1.27 6.08
C SER A 537 -20.06 -0.16 6.48
N TYR A 538 -18.76 -0.47 6.59
CA TYR A 538 -17.72 0.52 6.85
C TYR A 538 -17.69 1.56 5.74
N PHE A 539 -17.58 1.14 4.48
CA PHE A 539 -17.61 2.02 3.32
C PHE A 539 -18.88 2.90 3.31
N GLN A 540 -20.07 2.31 3.42
CA GLN A 540 -21.34 3.05 3.38
C GLN A 540 -21.52 4.06 4.52
N LYS A 541 -21.01 3.76 5.72
CA LYS A 541 -21.07 4.62 6.90
C LYS A 541 -20.09 5.79 6.79
N TRP A 542 -18.93 5.57 6.17
CA TRP A 542 -17.81 6.48 6.22
C TRP A 542 -17.42 7.12 4.88
N GLN A 543 -18.08 6.77 3.77
CA GLN A 543 -17.87 7.48 2.50
C GLN A 543 -18.10 8.99 2.68
N PHE A 544 -17.23 9.80 2.10
CA PHE A 544 -17.16 11.26 2.21
C PHE A 544 -16.95 11.78 3.64
N LYS A 545 -16.28 10.99 4.48
CA LYS A 545 -15.94 11.32 5.87
C LYS A 545 -14.55 10.83 6.21
N HIS A 546 -14.10 11.21 7.42
CA HIS A 546 -12.77 10.92 7.95
C HIS A 546 -12.88 9.96 9.15
N PRO A 547 -12.84 8.64 8.94
CA PRO A 547 -12.87 7.67 10.04
C PRO A 547 -11.50 7.52 10.72
N SER A 548 -11.54 6.90 11.89
CA SER A 548 -10.39 6.38 12.63
C SER A 548 -10.41 4.84 12.69
N THR A 549 -9.32 4.25 13.16
CA THR A 549 -9.23 2.82 13.48
C THR A 549 -10.35 2.37 14.43
N LYS A 550 -10.69 3.22 15.40
CA LYS A 550 -11.77 2.92 16.34
C LYS A 550 -13.15 2.86 15.68
N ASP A 551 -13.38 3.69 14.67
CA ASP A 551 -14.61 3.68 13.90
C ASP A 551 -14.77 2.39 13.09
N PHE A 552 -13.67 1.85 12.55
CA PHE A 552 -13.69 0.53 11.94
C PHE A 552 -13.95 -0.58 12.95
N GLN A 553 -13.27 -0.56 14.12
CA GLN A 553 -13.53 -1.51 15.21
C GLN A 553 -15.01 -1.53 15.58
N GLN A 554 -15.64 -0.36 15.74
CA GLN A 554 -17.07 -0.26 16.05
C GLN A 554 -17.95 -0.92 14.98
N VAL A 555 -17.60 -0.77 13.69
CA VAL A 555 -18.35 -1.45 12.61
C VAL A 555 -18.20 -2.97 12.72
N VAL A 556 -17.01 -3.49 13.02
CA VAL A 556 -16.79 -4.92 13.23
C VAL A 556 -17.68 -5.43 14.38
N GLU A 557 -17.68 -4.73 15.52
CA GLU A 557 -18.48 -5.07 16.69
C GLU A 557 -19.99 -4.94 16.44
N GLU A 558 -20.42 -3.90 15.70
CA GLU A 558 -21.82 -3.70 15.31
C GLU A 558 -22.34 -4.85 14.43
N ILE A 559 -21.55 -5.36 13.50
CA ILE A 559 -21.95 -6.41 12.57
C ILE A 559 -21.87 -7.80 13.19
N THR A 560 -20.83 -8.08 13.98
CA THR A 560 -20.60 -9.39 14.59
C THR A 560 -21.36 -9.61 15.88
N LYS A 561 -21.76 -8.52 16.55
CA LYS A 561 -22.36 -8.53 17.89
C LYS A 561 -21.42 -9.16 18.95
N THR A 562 -20.12 -9.04 18.74
CA THR A 562 -19.06 -9.58 19.59
C THR A 562 -18.10 -8.46 19.95
N ASP A 563 -17.53 -8.48 21.14
CA ASP A 563 -16.45 -7.59 21.56
C ASP A 563 -15.15 -8.01 20.85
N TRP A 564 -14.51 -7.08 20.17
CA TRP A 564 -13.23 -7.24 19.47
C TRP A 564 -12.09 -6.49 20.15
N GLY A 565 -12.31 -5.93 21.34
CA GLY A 565 -11.33 -5.14 22.08
C GLY A 565 -10.00 -5.85 22.25
N ASP A 566 -10.01 -7.11 22.67
CA ASP A 566 -8.78 -7.90 22.86
C ASP A 566 -8.02 -8.13 21.55
N PHE A 567 -8.71 -8.40 20.44
CA PHE A 567 -8.10 -8.56 19.13
C PHE A 567 -7.44 -7.26 18.67
N PHE A 568 -8.18 -6.15 18.71
CA PHE A 568 -7.66 -4.85 18.30
C PHE A 568 -6.49 -4.39 19.19
N ASN A 569 -6.57 -4.61 20.51
CA ASN A 569 -5.49 -4.26 21.43
C ASN A 569 -4.19 -5.02 21.14
N GLN A 570 -4.27 -6.28 20.71
CA GLN A 570 -3.10 -7.08 20.42
C GLN A 570 -2.53 -6.79 19.03
N TYR A 571 -3.37 -6.73 18.00
CA TYR A 571 -2.95 -6.81 16.60
C TYR A 571 -3.07 -5.49 15.83
N VAL A 572 -3.83 -4.51 16.33
CA VAL A 572 -4.02 -3.21 15.67
C VAL A 572 -3.36 -2.09 16.47
N TYR A 573 -3.76 -1.89 17.72
CA TYR A 573 -3.13 -0.89 18.59
C TYR A 573 -1.77 -1.37 19.12
N GLY A 574 -1.63 -2.66 19.36
CA GLY A 574 -0.39 -3.33 19.73
C GLY A 574 0.39 -3.85 18.51
N ASN A 575 1.49 -4.49 18.83
CA ASN A 575 2.45 -5.00 17.84
C ASN A 575 2.60 -6.52 17.85
N LEU A 576 1.65 -7.26 18.39
CA LEU A 576 1.78 -8.71 18.50
C LEU A 576 1.52 -9.37 17.14
N MET A 577 2.21 -10.47 16.92
CA MET A 577 1.90 -11.52 15.96
C MET A 577 1.57 -12.80 16.73
N MET A 578 0.90 -13.77 16.12
CA MET A 578 0.73 -15.09 16.72
C MET A 578 2.04 -15.86 16.63
N ASP A 579 2.36 -16.63 17.66
CA ASP A 579 3.54 -17.49 17.71
C ASP A 579 3.23 -18.65 18.66
N TYR A 580 2.94 -19.81 18.10
CA TYR A 580 2.69 -21.05 18.83
C TYR A 580 3.80 -22.05 18.53
N SER A 581 4.27 -22.77 19.54
CA SER A 581 5.38 -23.72 19.38
C SER A 581 5.09 -25.05 20.05
N VAL A 582 5.46 -26.15 19.39
CA VAL A 582 5.54 -27.47 20.03
C VAL A 582 6.84 -27.54 20.81
N GLU A 583 6.78 -27.26 22.13
CA GLU A 583 7.95 -27.22 22.98
C GLU A 583 8.59 -28.59 23.20
N SER A 584 7.76 -29.61 23.47
CA SER A 584 8.26 -30.98 23.71
C SER A 584 7.21 -32.04 23.42
N VAL A 585 7.70 -33.23 23.04
CA VAL A 585 6.93 -34.46 22.91
C VAL A 585 7.68 -35.58 23.62
N HIS A 586 7.10 -36.15 24.67
CA HIS A 586 7.62 -37.28 25.41
C HIS A 586 6.73 -38.49 25.21
N VAL A 587 7.29 -39.59 24.71
CA VAL A 587 6.56 -40.83 24.42
C VAL A 587 7.13 -41.93 25.31
N GLN A 588 6.24 -42.60 26.08
CA GLN A 588 6.62 -43.67 26.98
C GLN A 588 5.75 -44.93 26.69
N PRO A 589 6.35 -46.11 26.46
CA PRO A 589 5.60 -47.35 26.35
C PRO A 589 5.01 -47.73 27.70
N GLN A 590 3.77 -48.23 27.69
CA GLN A 590 3.06 -48.76 28.86
C GLN A 590 2.53 -50.15 28.55
N GLY A 591 2.45 -51.01 29.58
CA GLY A 591 1.95 -52.36 29.46
C GLY A 591 3.03 -53.42 29.28
N THR A 592 2.61 -54.68 29.00
CA THR A 592 3.51 -55.83 28.83
C THR A 592 3.74 -56.10 27.35
N LYS A 593 4.89 -56.68 27.03
CA LYS A 593 5.30 -57.02 25.66
C LYS A 593 4.22 -57.81 24.92
N GLY A 594 3.68 -57.25 23.84
CA GLY A 594 2.59 -57.83 23.04
C GLY A 594 1.19 -57.18 23.26
N SER A 595 1.03 -56.32 24.29
CA SER A 595 -0.12 -55.44 24.49
C SER A 595 0.33 -54.05 24.94
N GLU A 596 1.37 -53.55 24.29
CA GLU A 596 1.94 -52.22 24.57
C GLU A 596 0.97 -51.14 24.08
N THR A 597 0.75 -50.14 24.93
CA THR A 597 0.21 -48.83 24.56
C THR A 597 1.28 -47.78 24.81
N TYR A 598 1.12 -46.62 24.19
CA TYR A 598 2.06 -45.53 24.33
C TYR A 598 1.33 -44.35 24.97
N GLU A 599 1.90 -43.86 26.05
CA GLU A 599 1.51 -42.56 26.63
C GLU A 599 2.40 -41.47 26.07
N SER A 600 1.80 -40.49 25.41
CA SER A 600 2.49 -39.34 24.84
C SER A 600 2.08 -38.10 25.60
N THR A 601 3.06 -37.36 26.16
CA THR A 601 2.87 -36.04 26.77
C THR A 601 3.43 -35.00 25.85
N ILE A 602 2.56 -34.11 25.37
CA ILE A 602 2.88 -33.05 24.40
C ILE A 602 2.65 -31.70 25.05
N ARG A 603 3.67 -30.88 25.12
CA ARG A 603 3.58 -29.50 25.60
C ARG A 603 3.64 -28.53 24.44
N ILE A 604 2.64 -27.66 24.35
CA ILE A 604 2.54 -26.57 23.40
C ILE A 604 2.58 -25.25 24.17
N VAL A 605 3.36 -24.28 23.71
CA VAL A 605 3.52 -22.96 24.31
C VAL A 605 3.07 -21.89 23.33
N LYS A 606 2.54 -20.80 23.87
CA LYS A 606 2.21 -19.58 23.19
C LYS A 606 3.27 -18.52 23.52
N MET A 607 3.88 -17.94 22.51
CA MET A 607 4.92 -16.92 22.65
C MET A 607 4.45 -15.55 22.16
N GLY A 608 3.37 -15.51 21.37
CA GLY A 608 2.79 -14.32 20.77
C GLY A 608 1.37 -14.00 21.24
N GLY A 609 0.61 -13.36 20.36
CA GLY A 609 -0.79 -13.00 20.61
C GLY A 609 -1.74 -14.20 20.61
N ASN A 610 -2.97 -13.95 21.03
CA ASN A 610 -3.97 -14.99 21.23
C ASN A 610 -4.77 -15.28 19.96
N SER A 611 -5.10 -16.56 19.72
CA SER A 611 -6.20 -16.96 18.85
C SER A 611 -7.30 -17.64 19.66
N PRO A 612 -8.58 -17.42 19.35
CA PRO A 612 -9.68 -18.11 20.05
C PRO A 612 -9.75 -19.61 19.72
N GLU A 613 -9.08 -20.03 18.66
CA GLU A 613 -9.05 -21.40 18.20
C GLU A 613 -7.68 -21.73 17.60
N VAL A 614 -6.96 -22.67 18.21
CA VAL A 614 -5.64 -23.14 17.78
C VAL A 614 -5.76 -24.62 17.39
N PRO A 615 -5.84 -24.96 16.10
CA PRO A 615 -5.92 -26.34 15.65
C PRO A 615 -4.59 -27.07 15.86
N ILE A 616 -4.66 -28.31 16.35
CA ILE A 616 -3.48 -29.16 16.60
C ILE A 616 -3.76 -30.55 16.06
N GLN A 617 -2.84 -31.08 15.27
CA GLN A 617 -2.90 -32.41 14.71
C GLN A 617 -1.75 -33.28 15.26
N PHE A 618 -2.12 -34.44 15.75
CA PHE A 618 -1.20 -35.49 16.20
C PHE A 618 -1.25 -36.62 15.18
N HIS A 619 -0.09 -37.06 14.74
CA HIS A 619 0.05 -38.18 13.83
C HIS A 619 0.78 -39.33 14.56
N PHE A 620 0.26 -40.54 14.41
CA PHE A 620 0.82 -41.74 15.03
C PHE A 620 1.58 -42.57 14.01
N THR A 621 2.50 -43.40 14.46
CA THR A 621 3.36 -44.23 13.59
C THR A 621 2.60 -45.28 12.78
N ASP A 622 1.36 -45.60 13.17
CA ASP A 622 0.45 -46.47 12.40
C ASP A 622 -0.29 -45.75 11.27
N GLY A 623 -0.05 -44.46 11.08
CA GLY A 623 -0.65 -43.62 10.06
C GLY A 623 -1.98 -42.99 10.47
N THR A 624 -2.47 -43.21 11.68
CA THR A 624 -3.68 -42.57 12.20
C THR A 624 -3.40 -41.13 12.64
N THR A 625 -4.43 -40.28 12.62
CA THR A 625 -4.36 -38.89 13.07
C THR A 625 -5.41 -38.61 14.12
N LEU A 626 -5.10 -37.66 15.03
CA LEU A 626 -6.03 -37.14 16.02
C LEU A 626 -5.95 -35.59 15.97
N ASP A 627 -7.09 -34.97 15.74
CA ASP A 627 -7.18 -33.51 15.77
C ASP A 627 -7.74 -33.04 17.13
N LYS A 628 -7.16 -31.96 17.66
CA LYS A 628 -7.61 -31.26 18.85
C LYS A 628 -7.59 -29.77 18.60
N THR A 629 -8.34 -29.03 19.41
CA THR A 629 -8.33 -27.57 19.42
C THR A 629 -7.99 -27.07 20.81
N TRP A 630 -7.18 -26.03 20.87
CA TRP A 630 -6.88 -25.28 22.08
C TRP A 630 -7.49 -23.88 21.97
N ASP A 631 -8.05 -23.33 23.04
CA ASP A 631 -8.62 -21.98 23.08
C ASP A 631 -7.57 -20.84 23.16
N GLY A 632 -6.29 -21.21 23.22
CA GLY A 632 -5.17 -20.25 23.17
C GLY A 632 -5.06 -19.27 24.35
N LYS A 633 -5.91 -19.34 25.37
CA LYS A 633 -5.95 -18.34 26.46
C LYS A 633 -4.72 -18.41 27.36
N GLU A 634 -4.37 -19.62 27.80
CA GLU A 634 -3.24 -19.83 28.69
C GLU A 634 -1.90 -19.71 27.92
N GLY A 635 -0.81 -19.48 28.62
CA GLY A 635 0.53 -19.45 28.03
C GLY A 635 1.05 -20.78 27.53
N SER A 636 0.46 -21.89 27.96
CA SER A 636 0.80 -23.24 27.48
C SER A 636 -0.34 -24.23 27.76
N ILE A 637 -0.34 -25.33 27.00
CA ILE A 637 -1.23 -26.49 27.23
C ILE A 637 -0.42 -27.77 27.19
N GLU A 638 -0.85 -28.76 27.96
CA GLU A 638 -0.30 -30.12 27.93
C GLU A 638 -1.38 -31.11 27.49
N PHE A 639 -1.10 -31.87 26.45
CA PHE A 639 -1.93 -33.00 26.02
C PHE A 639 -1.31 -34.30 26.46
N LYS A 640 -2.11 -35.16 27.12
CA LYS A 640 -1.77 -36.55 27.43
C LYS A 640 -2.62 -37.45 26.56
N LEU A 641 -1.96 -38.23 25.72
CA LEU A 641 -2.60 -39.13 24.76
C LEU A 641 -2.15 -40.57 25.01
N THR A 642 -3.10 -41.47 25.10
CA THR A 642 -2.81 -42.91 25.15
C THR A 642 -3.28 -43.56 23.85
N HIS A 643 -2.37 -44.21 23.14
CA HIS A 643 -2.65 -44.80 21.84
C HIS A 643 -1.91 -46.15 21.67
N ALA A 644 -2.37 -47.03 20.77
CA ALA A 644 -1.71 -48.27 20.44
C ALA A 644 -0.34 -48.09 19.77
N SER A 645 -0.14 -46.97 19.11
CA SER A 645 1.11 -46.57 18.43
C SER A 645 1.64 -45.24 18.98
N PRO A 646 2.96 -45.07 19.01
CA PRO A 646 3.56 -43.82 19.48
C PRO A 646 3.25 -42.63 18.55
N VAL A 647 3.24 -41.41 19.11
CA VAL A 647 3.17 -40.19 18.31
C VAL A 647 4.43 -40.07 17.44
N ASP A 648 4.26 -39.89 16.15
CA ASP A 648 5.31 -39.69 15.16
C ASP A 648 5.65 -38.20 15.00
N TRP A 649 4.61 -37.37 14.79
CA TRP A 649 4.77 -35.93 14.75
C TRP A 649 3.55 -35.17 15.28
N VAL A 650 3.76 -33.93 15.64
CA VAL A 650 2.74 -32.97 16.07
C VAL A 650 2.83 -31.74 15.19
N ARG A 651 1.71 -31.21 14.75
CA ARG A 651 1.62 -29.99 13.96
C ARG A 651 0.54 -29.08 14.50
N ILE A 652 0.90 -27.83 14.78
CA ILE A 652 -0.01 -26.74 15.08
C ILE A 652 -0.44 -26.14 13.73
N ASP A 653 -1.71 -25.78 13.64
CA ASP A 653 -2.34 -25.17 12.46
C ASP A 653 -2.01 -25.86 11.12
N PRO A 654 -2.44 -27.11 10.93
CA PRO A 654 -2.13 -27.87 9.72
C PRO A 654 -2.70 -27.29 8.43
N LYS A 655 -3.66 -26.34 8.54
CA LYS A 655 -4.36 -25.71 7.40
C LYS A 655 -4.03 -24.24 7.23
N TYR A 656 -3.09 -23.69 8.00
CA TYR A 656 -2.71 -22.28 7.96
C TYR A 656 -3.89 -21.30 8.17
N THR A 657 -4.71 -21.60 9.17
CA THR A 657 -5.88 -20.77 9.54
C THR A 657 -5.52 -19.63 10.51
N LEU A 658 -4.35 -19.73 11.15
CA LEU A 658 -3.78 -18.69 12.03
C LEU A 658 -3.05 -17.66 11.16
N ILE A 659 -3.78 -16.78 10.53
CA ILE A 659 -3.26 -15.83 9.52
C ILE A 659 -2.11 -14.95 10.04
N LEU A 660 -2.15 -14.59 11.33
CA LEU A 660 -1.12 -13.76 11.96
C LEU A 660 0.03 -14.57 12.58
N GLU A 661 0.09 -15.87 12.34
CA GLU A 661 1.23 -16.70 12.74
C GLU A 661 2.42 -16.40 11.83
N ASN A 662 3.53 -15.92 12.40
CA ASN A 662 4.70 -15.53 11.62
C ASN A 662 5.91 -16.45 11.77
N LYS A 663 5.79 -17.51 12.60
CA LYS A 663 6.90 -18.47 12.86
C LYS A 663 6.48 -19.92 12.63
N HIS A 664 5.95 -20.21 11.47
CA HIS A 664 5.44 -21.55 11.14
C HIS A 664 6.43 -22.71 11.32
N ILE A 665 7.74 -22.43 11.40
CA ILE A 665 8.77 -23.46 11.54
C ILE A 665 8.73 -24.16 12.91
N ASN A 666 8.31 -23.48 13.97
CA ASN A 666 8.22 -24.03 15.33
C ASN A 666 6.86 -24.72 15.61
N ASN A 667 5.94 -24.65 14.64
CA ASN A 667 4.63 -25.30 14.70
C ASN A 667 4.68 -26.81 14.44
N PHE A 668 5.83 -27.35 14.07
CA PHE A 668 6.01 -28.75 13.75
C PHE A 668 7.08 -29.39 14.61
N TYR A 669 6.79 -30.58 15.14
CA TYR A 669 7.74 -31.40 15.91
C TYR A 669 7.65 -32.87 15.49
N GLN A 670 8.76 -33.48 15.10
CA GLN A 670 8.86 -34.89 14.81
C GLN A 670 9.65 -35.62 15.89
N THR A 671 9.05 -36.69 16.46
CA THR A 671 9.60 -37.41 17.62
C THR A 671 10.82 -38.25 17.29
N GLN A 672 10.88 -38.82 16.08
CA GLN A 672 12.00 -39.65 15.63
C GLN A 672 12.35 -39.28 14.18
N LEU A 673 13.61 -38.91 13.96
CA LEU A 673 14.12 -38.82 12.61
C LEU A 673 14.31 -40.23 12.07
N ASN A 674 13.78 -40.51 10.88
CA ASN A 674 13.95 -41.80 10.21
C ASN A 674 15.44 -42.19 10.19
N PRO A 675 15.84 -43.37 10.71
CA PRO A 675 17.25 -43.77 10.80
C PRO A 675 18.01 -43.71 9.46
N LYS A 676 17.31 -43.90 8.34
CA LYS A 676 17.90 -43.76 6.99
C LYS A 676 18.31 -42.32 6.68
N TRP A 677 17.71 -41.32 7.29
CA TRP A 677 18.08 -39.91 7.17
C TRP A 677 19.17 -39.52 8.18
N GLN A 678 19.19 -40.14 9.38
CA GLN A 678 20.24 -39.93 10.39
C GLN A 678 21.65 -40.29 9.87
N ILE A 679 21.74 -41.25 8.97
CA ILE A 679 23.02 -41.70 8.36
C ILE A 679 23.50 -40.69 7.29
N ARG A 680 22.59 -39.96 6.64
CA ARG A 680 22.93 -39.02 5.56
C ARG A 680 23.08 -37.57 6.00
N TRP A 681 22.46 -37.20 7.10
CA TRP A 681 22.51 -35.83 7.62
C TRP A 681 22.99 -35.89 9.07
N ASN A 682 24.26 -35.55 9.24
CA ASN A 682 24.80 -35.40 10.58
C ASN A 682 23.89 -34.43 11.37
N LEU A 683 23.34 -34.87 12.51
CA LEU A 683 22.44 -34.07 13.38
C LEU A 683 22.99 -32.64 13.63
N GLY A 684 24.33 -32.49 13.66
CA GLY A 684 24.97 -31.19 13.74
C GLY A 684 24.68 -30.26 12.55
N ILE A 685 24.44 -30.78 11.35
CA ILE A 685 24.10 -29.95 10.17
C ILE A 685 22.65 -29.50 10.26
N VAL A 686 21.73 -30.35 10.73
CA VAL A 686 20.32 -29.99 10.89
C VAL A 686 20.17 -28.96 12.03
N GLN A 687 20.85 -29.18 13.15
CA GLN A 687 20.89 -28.19 14.25
C GLN A 687 21.60 -26.88 13.85
N PHE A 688 22.65 -26.96 13.04
CA PHE A 688 23.35 -25.80 12.50
C PHE A 688 22.46 -25.04 11.52
N LEU A 689 21.70 -25.73 10.66
CA LEU A 689 20.72 -25.10 9.76
C LEU A 689 19.55 -24.50 10.54
N GLN A 690 19.02 -25.20 11.56
CA GLN A 690 18.02 -24.65 12.46
C GLN A 690 18.53 -23.41 13.21
N ALA A 691 19.79 -23.42 13.66
CA ALA A 691 20.41 -22.26 14.29
C ALA A 691 20.62 -21.10 13.30
N ILE A 692 21.01 -21.40 12.06
CA ILE A 692 21.11 -20.37 11.01
C ILE A 692 19.73 -19.83 10.62
N PHE A 693 18.77 -20.67 10.34
CA PHE A 693 17.42 -20.22 10.01
C PHE A 693 16.74 -19.53 11.19
N GLY A 694 16.98 -20.00 12.43
CA GLY A 694 16.54 -19.31 13.63
C GLY A 694 17.25 -17.97 13.87
N SER A 695 18.49 -17.78 13.40
CA SER A 695 19.24 -16.52 13.54
C SER A 695 19.05 -15.55 12.36
N VAL A 696 18.53 -16.03 11.24
CA VAL A 696 18.22 -15.23 10.05
C VAL A 696 16.73 -14.85 10.02
N ALA A 697 15.91 -15.57 10.76
CA ALA A 697 14.49 -15.24 10.99
C ALA A 697 14.26 -14.35 12.24
N TRP A 698 15.34 -13.66 12.70
CA TRP A 698 15.30 -12.65 13.76
C TRP A 698 15.66 -11.29 13.21
#